data_5c6ea373ea6d222dcd17e5f6f32b9e37
#
_entry.id   5c6ea373ea6d222dcd17e5f6f32b9e37
#
_cell.length_a   1.000
_cell.length_b   1.000
_cell.length_c   1.000
_cell.angle_alpha   90.00
_cell.angle_beta   90.00
_cell.angle_gamma   90.00
#
_symmetry.space_group_name_H-M   'P 1'
#
loop_
_entity.id
_entity.type
_entity.pdbx_description
1 polymer ?
#
loop_
_entity_poly.entity_id
_entity_poly.type
_entity_poly.pdbx_seq_one_letter_code
_entity_poly.pdbx_strand_id
1 'polypeptide(L)'
;MDCTEEKLNLSQNAIKVLEKRYLKRDAQGNPTERPEDLFMRVASTLAAADKKFGSTQEEVDKTTKEFYSFITNRYFMPNSPTLMNAGRELGQLAACFVLPVEDSLEGIFETVKNTALIHKSGGGTGFSFSRLRPKNDVVRSTMGVSSGPVSFMEVFNAATEAVKQGGTRRGANMGILRIDHPDILDFINCKSDNFKLNNFNISVAVTDKFMEALKAGTDYELYPPKTKQPVGKLSAKAVFDLIVEGAWKNGEPGIIFIDKMNYDNPTPLIGDIESTNPCGEVPLLPYEACNLGSINLGLMLKGSEGSYSVDWDKLAETTKTAIHFLDNVIAINNYPLPQISEMVQNNRKIGLGVMGWADMLMKMGIAYNSEDGTKLASQIMEFIDYQSKVKSIELSKERGRFGNFKGSVYDGVFKDGKPFLTYKYEGKSAGIITDEMWADLDAQIAKFGIRNATTTCIAPTGTISMIAGASGGVEPLFGLVFIRDVMDGTIMMEINPIFEQYARKHGFYSDELMKKISIDGTVAHCSEVPEEAKKIFVAAHDVSPYWHVKMQAAFQLHTDNAVSKTVNFEENATRQDVADSYLLAYENNLKGITVYRNNSRQFQPMNLEKKDDKKMPEIKAIDEPKAELPEAQHTGEEHKCPECGAVLGYGEGCFICLNCGYSGCS
;
A
#
# COMPACT_ATOMS: atom_id res chain seq x y z
N MET A 1 33.21 15.16 -4.96
CA MET A 1 32.78 15.66 -3.65
C MET A 1 32.76 14.48 -2.69
N ASP A 2 33.70 14.46 -1.76
CA ASP A 2 33.76 13.44 -0.71
C ASP A 2 32.69 13.74 0.34
N CYS A 3 31.49 13.10 0.22
CA CYS A 3 30.48 13.05 1.27
C CYS A 3 30.59 11.74 2.06
N THR A 4 31.81 11.22 2.27
CA THR A 4 32.03 9.81 2.62
C THR A 4 32.21 9.51 4.11
N GLU A 5 32.00 10.45 5.03
CA GLU A 5 32.28 10.21 6.45
C GLU A 5 31.09 10.32 7.43
N GLU A 6 29.91 10.75 7.01
CA GLU A 6 28.76 10.70 7.91
C GLU A 6 28.12 9.29 7.90
N LYS A 7 28.44 8.52 8.93
CA LYS A 7 27.79 7.21 9.15
C LYS A 7 26.31 7.42 9.37
N LEU A 8 25.49 6.90 8.45
CA LEU A 8 24.03 6.96 8.57
C LEU A 8 23.55 6.29 9.85
N ASN A 9 22.67 6.94 10.57
CA ASN A 9 22.05 6.37 11.78
C ASN A 9 20.91 5.42 11.40
N LEU A 10 21.23 4.28 10.79
CA LEU A 10 20.30 3.23 10.39
C LEU A 10 20.34 2.08 11.38
N SER A 11 19.16 1.50 11.66
CA SER A 11 19.07 0.28 12.46
C SER A 11 19.69 -0.92 11.72
N GLN A 12 20.11 -1.94 12.46
CA GLN A 12 20.62 -3.20 11.88
C GLN A 12 19.61 -3.82 10.91
N ASN A 13 18.30 -3.73 11.22
CA ASN A 13 17.23 -4.22 10.37
C ASN A 13 17.13 -3.40 9.07
N ALA A 14 17.24 -2.08 9.13
CA ALA A 14 17.26 -1.21 7.96
C ALA A 14 18.42 -1.59 7.02
N ILE A 15 19.63 -1.78 7.57
CA ILE A 15 20.81 -2.19 6.80
C ILE A 15 20.58 -3.54 6.10
N LYS A 16 20.10 -4.56 6.84
CA LYS A 16 19.79 -5.89 6.27
C LYS A 16 18.74 -5.82 5.15
N VAL A 17 17.71 -4.97 5.31
CA VAL A 17 16.66 -4.77 4.29
C VAL A 17 17.27 -4.11 3.05
N LEU A 18 18.10 -3.07 3.22
CA LEU A 18 18.79 -2.41 2.12
C LEU A 18 19.71 -3.38 1.37
N GLU A 19 20.54 -4.11 2.09
CA GLU A 19 21.43 -5.12 1.52
C GLU A 19 20.69 -6.20 0.74
N LYS A 20 19.59 -6.74 1.28
CA LYS A 20 18.86 -7.83 0.63
C LYS A 20 18.08 -7.41 -0.61
N ARG A 21 17.59 -6.17 -0.70
CA ARG A 21 16.59 -5.78 -1.70
C ARG A 21 16.93 -4.55 -2.55
N TYR A 22 17.81 -3.64 -2.08
CA TYR A 22 17.95 -2.32 -2.69
C TYR A 22 19.34 -2.01 -3.25
N LEU A 23 20.39 -2.48 -2.59
CA LEU A 23 21.76 -2.22 -3.02
C LEU A 23 22.06 -2.88 -4.38
N LYS A 24 22.90 -2.25 -5.18
CA LYS A 24 23.46 -2.87 -6.40
C LYS A 24 24.28 -4.09 -6.01
N ARG A 25 24.25 -5.11 -6.87
CA ARG A 25 24.96 -6.37 -6.68
C ARG A 25 25.82 -6.70 -7.90
N ASP A 26 26.90 -7.43 -7.65
CA ASP A 26 27.69 -8.07 -8.71
C ASP A 26 26.98 -9.34 -9.25
N ALA A 27 27.65 -9.99 -10.21
CA ALA A 27 27.16 -11.24 -10.80
C ALA A 27 27.13 -12.41 -9.80
N GLN A 28 27.84 -12.30 -8.68
CA GLN A 28 27.87 -13.26 -7.60
C GLN A 28 26.82 -12.97 -6.51
N GLY A 29 26.09 -11.87 -6.65
CA GLY A 29 25.05 -11.47 -5.71
C GLY A 29 25.52 -10.65 -4.50
N ASN A 30 26.79 -10.23 -4.44
CA ASN A 30 27.33 -9.41 -3.37
C ASN A 30 26.97 -7.94 -3.57
N PRO A 31 26.64 -7.17 -2.49
CA PRO A 31 26.42 -5.74 -2.60
C PRO A 31 27.69 -5.00 -3.11
N THR A 32 27.50 -4.12 -4.09
CA THR A 32 28.57 -3.29 -4.70
C THR A 32 28.41 -1.80 -4.40
N GLU A 33 27.37 -1.42 -3.66
CA GLU A 33 27.18 -0.07 -3.13
C GLU A 33 26.81 -0.14 -1.65
N ARG A 34 27.10 0.93 -0.90
CA ARG A 34 26.69 1.12 0.49
C ARG A 34 25.36 1.86 0.52
N PRO A 35 24.66 1.90 1.68
CA PRO A 35 23.45 2.69 1.85
C PRO A 35 23.60 4.17 1.45
N GLU A 36 24.74 4.79 1.79
CA GLU A 36 25.07 6.17 1.41
C GLU A 36 25.11 6.35 -0.10
N ASP A 37 25.74 5.41 -0.81
CA ASP A 37 25.89 5.43 -2.26
C ASP A 37 24.53 5.26 -2.95
N LEU A 38 23.66 4.40 -2.40
CA LEU A 38 22.28 4.24 -2.85
C LEU A 38 21.50 5.55 -2.73
N PHE A 39 21.53 6.19 -1.55
CA PHE A 39 20.78 7.42 -1.33
C PHE A 39 21.32 8.58 -2.19
N MET A 40 22.63 8.66 -2.38
CA MET A 40 23.26 9.63 -3.27
C MET A 40 22.85 9.39 -4.73
N ARG A 41 22.84 8.12 -5.19
CA ARG A 41 22.40 7.74 -6.53
C ARG A 41 20.95 8.17 -6.76
N VAL A 42 20.06 7.92 -5.82
CA VAL A 42 18.65 8.32 -5.89
C VAL A 42 18.53 9.84 -5.96
N ALA A 43 19.16 10.56 -5.03
CA ALA A 43 19.09 12.01 -4.94
C ALA A 43 19.62 12.71 -6.21
N SER A 44 20.80 12.31 -6.67
CA SER A 44 21.41 12.91 -7.87
C SER A 44 20.65 12.60 -9.15
N THR A 45 20.12 11.38 -9.28
CA THR A 45 19.30 11.00 -10.45
C THR A 45 18.04 11.83 -10.51
N LEU A 46 17.35 12.01 -9.38
CA LEU A 46 16.10 12.77 -9.33
C LEU A 46 16.33 14.27 -9.50
N ALA A 47 17.37 14.84 -8.87
CA ALA A 47 17.72 16.24 -9.03
C ALA A 47 18.10 16.59 -10.49
N ALA A 48 18.75 15.67 -11.20
CA ALA A 48 19.09 15.87 -12.61
C ALA A 48 17.88 16.11 -13.53
N ALA A 49 16.66 15.73 -13.10
CA ALA A 49 15.43 16.01 -13.82
C ALA A 49 15.17 17.53 -13.99
N ASP A 50 15.64 18.37 -13.07
CA ASP A 50 15.46 19.82 -13.10
C ASP A 50 16.09 20.47 -14.34
N LYS A 51 17.14 19.84 -14.92
CA LYS A 51 17.72 20.28 -16.19
C LYS A 51 16.71 20.31 -17.34
N LYS A 52 15.72 19.43 -17.34
CA LYS A 52 14.67 19.42 -18.36
C LYS A 52 13.78 20.67 -18.30
N PHE A 53 13.85 21.38 -17.19
CA PHE A 53 13.07 22.60 -16.92
C PHE A 53 13.93 23.85 -16.85
N GLY A 54 15.21 23.77 -17.28
CA GLY A 54 16.10 24.90 -17.45
C GLY A 54 17.04 25.20 -16.27
N SER A 55 17.06 24.36 -15.23
CA SER A 55 17.97 24.56 -14.10
C SER A 55 19.42 24.42 -14.48
N THR A 56 20.27 25.26 -13.91
CA THR A 56 21.73 25.24 -14.02
C THR A 56 22.32 24.04 -13.27
N GLN A 57 23.59 23.72 -13.54
CA GLN A 57 24.28 22.65 -12.80
C GLN A 57 24.39 22.96 -11.31
N GLU A 58 24.61 24.22 -10.93
CA GLU A 58 24.69 24.65 -9.54
C GLU A 58 23.38 24.45 -8.80
N GLU A 59 22.23 24.77 -9.42
CA GLU A 59 20.90 24.51 -8.87
C GLU A 59 20.63 23.01 -8.71
N VAL A 60 21.00 22.19 -9.71
CA VAL A 60 20.89 20.73 -9.63
C VAL A 60 21.77 20.15 -8.50
N ASP A 61 22.97 20.67 -8.32
CA ASP A 61 23.85 20.24 -7.22
C ASP A 61 23.28 20.63 -5.84
N LYS A 62 22.63 21.80 -5.75
CA LYS A 62 21.90 22.20 -4.54
C LYS A 62 20.71 21.27 -4.27
N THR A 63 19.88 21.02 -5.26
CA THR A 63 18.73 20.08 -5.16
C THR A 63 19.22 18.66 -4.79
N THR A 64 20.36 18.22 -5.34
CA THR A 64 20.97 16.92 -4.98
C THR A 64 21.29 16.83 -3.50
N LYS A 65 21.90 17.87 -2.92
CA LYS A 65 22.22 17.93 -1.49
C LYS A 65 20.96 17.94 -0.63
N GLU A 66 19.95 18.71 -1.05
CA GLU A 66 18.65 18.78 -0.38
C GLU A 66 17.98 17.39 -0.36
N PHE A 67 17.83 16.74 -1.50
CA PHE A 67 17.22 15.41 -1.61
C PHE A 67 18.03 14.35 -0.83
N TYR A 68 19.36 14.41 -0.88
CA TYR A 68 20.22 13.49 -0.12
C TYR A 68 20.01 13.66 1.39
N SER A 69 20.12 14.88 1.90
CA SER A 69 19.89 15.19 3.32
C SER A 69 18.49 14.78 3.77
N PHE A 70 17.51 15.00 2.95
CA PHE A 70 16.11 14.72 3.17
C PHE A 70 15.82 13.20 3.37
N ILE A 71 16.45 12.34 2.55
CA ILE A 71 16.33 10.89 2.65
C ILE A 71 17.21 10.35 3.80
N THR A 72 18.46 10.81 3.92
CA THR A 72 19.41 10.31 4.93
C THR A 72 19.01 10.67 6.36
N ASN A 73 18.38 11.82 6.56
CA ASN A 73 17.74 12.21 7.82
C ASN A 73 16.42 11.47 8.07
N ARG A 74 15.97 10.64 7.14
CA ARG A 74 14.74 9.84 7.25
C ARG A 74 13.46 10.68 7.40
N TYR A 75 13.48 11.94 6.97
CA TYR A 75 12.30 12.81 6.98
C TYR A 75 11.25 12.33 5.98
N PHE A 76 11.75 11.72 4.90
CA PHE A 76 10.93 11.19 3.81
C PHE A 76 11.60 9.94 3.21
N MET A 77 10.78 8.99 2.77
CA MET A 77 11.25 7.88 1.95
C MET A 77 10.37 7.74 0.70
N PRO A 78 10.97 7.67 -0.50
CA PRO A 78 10.22 7.33 -1.71
C PRO A 78 9.86 5.85 -1.73
N ASN A 79 8.96 5.47 -2.63
CA ASN A 79 8.56 4.08 -2.80
C ASN A 79 9.76 3.17 -3.18
N SER A 80 9.59 1.87 -2.93
CA SER A 80 10.62 0.87 -3.22
C SER A 80 11.13 0.89 -4.66
N PRO A 81 10.30 0.97 -5.73
CA PRO A 81 10.81 1.05 -7.10
C PRO A 81 11.74 2.24 -7.33
N THR A 82 11.46 3.40 -6.75
CA THR A 82 12.37 4.57 -6.84
C THR A 82 13.71 4.29 -6.19
N LEU A 83 13.74 3.77 -4.96
CA LEU A 83 14.98 3.39 -4.28
C LEU A 83 15.77 2.32 -5.07
N MET A 84 15.07 1.35 -5.64
CA MET A 84 15.71 0.24 -6.37
C MET A 84 16.26 0.69 -7.72
N ASN A 85 15.50 1.45 -8.52
CA ASN A 85 15.72 1.60 -9.95
C ASN A 85 16.25 2.99 -10.38
N ALA A 86 16.19 4.02 -9.51
CA ALA A 86 16.73 5.33 -9.87
C ALA A 86 18.23 5.23 -10.20
N GLY A 87 18.64 5.76 -11.35
CA GLY A 87 20.02 5.69 -11.83
C GLY A 87 20.49 4.28 -12.24
N ARG A 88 19.56 3.36 -12.51
CA ARG A 88 19.83 2.04 -13.11
C ARG A 88 19.22 1.95 -14.50
N GLU A 89 19.67 1.00 -15.32
CA GLU A 89 19.22 0.78 -16.70
C GLU A 89 17.70 0.62 -16.81
N LEU A 90 17.08 -0.14 -15.88
CA LEU A 90 15.64 -0.35 -15.89
C LEU A 90 14.85 0.95 -15.75
N GLY A 91 15.26 1.85 -14.85
CA GLY A 91 14.75 3.22 -14.71
C GLY A 91 13.24 3.36 -14.45
N GLN A 92 12.53 2.27 -14.14
CA GLN A 92 11.10 2.32 -13.80
C GLN A 92 10.95 2.59 -12.30
N LEU A 93 10.31 3.70 -11.93
CA LEU A 93 10.28 4.26 -10.57
C LEU A 93 8.88 4.26 -9.93
N ALA A 94 7.81 4.06 -10.73
CA ALA A 94 6.44 4.06 -10.24
C ALA A 94 6.09 2.74 -9.53
N ALA A 95 5.22 2.81 -8.51
CA ALA A 95 4.83 1.65 -7.73
C ALA A 95 3.51 1.03 -8.16
N CYS A 96 2.56 1.84 -8.64
CA CYS A 96 1.15 1.53 -8.80
C CYS A 96 0.73 1.74 -10.24
N PHE A 97 0.00 0.78 -10.81
CA PHE A 97 -0.46 0.81 -12.19
C PHE A 97 -1.88 0.27 -12.28
N VAL A 98 -2.71 0.83 -13.16
CA VAL A 98 -4.01 0.26 -13.53
C VAL A 98 -4.04 0.03 -15.02
N LEU A 99 -4.45 -1.18 -15.43
CA LEU A 99 -4.59 -1.57 -16.83
C LEU A 99 -6.05 -1.94 -17.11
N PRO A 100 -6.58 -1.59 -18.30
CA PRO A 100 -7.90 -2.01 -18.73
C PRO A 100 -7.90 -3.49 -19.10
N VAL A 101 -9.03 -4.17 -18.88
CA VAL A 101 -9.28 -5.53 -19.40
C VAL A 101 -10.47 -5.44 -20.36
N GLU A 102 -10.16 -5.40 -21.66
CA GLU A 102 -11.17 -5.28 -22.70
C GLU A 102 -11.85 -6.62 -22.99
N ASP A 103 -13.14 -6.59 -23.40
CA ASP A 103 -13.96 -7.79 -23.66
C ASP A 103 -13.62 -8.47 -25.00
N SER A 104 -12.34 -8.81 -25.20
CA SER A 104 -11.84 -9.60 -26.33
C SER A 104 -10.62 -10.43 -25.91
N LEU A 105 -10.38 -11.56 -26.56
CA LEU A 105 -9.18 -12.38 -26.27
C LEU A 105 -7.90 -11.60 -26.49
N GLU A 106 -7.82 -10.84 -27.60
CA GLU A 106 -6.68 -10.00 -27.92
C GLU A 106 -6.41 -9.00 -26.77
N GLY A 107 -7.45 -8.27 -26.30
CA GLY A 107 -7.32 -7.29 -25.24
C GLY A 107 -6.95 -7.92 -23.89
N ILE A 108 -7.55 -9.07 -23.55
CA ILE A 108 -7.22 -9.81 -22.31
C ILE A 108 -5.74 -10.23 -22.32
N PHE A 109 -5.27 -10.91 -23.37
CA PHE A 109 -3.89 -11.39 -23.42
C PHE A 109 -2.86 -10.28 -23.62
N GLU A 110 -3.22 -9.19 -24.31
CA GLU A 110 -2.39 -7.98 -24.34
C GLU A 110 -2.21 -7.42 -22.92
N THR A 111 -3.27 -7.39 -22.11
CA THR A 111 -3.18 -6.94 -20.71
C THR A 111 -2.36 -7.91 -19.87
N VAL A 112 -2.44 -9.22 -20.06
CA VAL A 112 -1.56 -10.21 -19.41
C VAL A 112 -0.09 -9.94 -19.76
N LYS A 113 0.25 -9.73 -21.03
CA LYS A 113 1.61 -9.36 -21.48
C LYS A 113 2.09 -8.06 -20.79
N ASN A 114 1.25 -7.03 -20.79
CA ASN A 114 1.57 -5.74 -20.20
C ASN A 114 1.77 -5.84 -18.68
N THR A 115 0.99 -6.67 -18.01
CA THR A 115 1.15 -6.99 -16.58
C THR A 115 2.53 -7.61 -16.31
N ALA A 116 2.96 -8.56 -17.11
CA ALA A 116 4.28 -9.20 -16.96
C ALA A 116 5.43 -8.18 -17.10
N LEU A 117 5.33 -7.24 -18.04
CA LEU A 117 6.31 -6.16 -18.24
C LEU A 117 6.39 -5.22 -17.03
N ILE A 118 5.24 -4.89 -16.42
CA ILE A 118 5.17 -4.06 -15.21
C ILE A 118 5.76 -4.82 -14.01
N HIS A 119 5.36 -6.07 -13.80
CA HIS A 119 5.87 -6.90 -12.69
C HIS A 119 7.38 -7.11 -12.76
N LYS A 120 7.95 -7.31 -13.97
CA LYS A 120 9.40 -7.37 -14.20
C LYS A 120 10.11 -6.15 -13.61
N SER A 121 9.48 -4.99 -13.63
CA SER A 121 10.03 -3.73 -13.15
C SER A 121 9.69 -3.41 -11.68
N GLY A 122 8.96 -4.29 -10.98
CA GLY A 122 8.62 -4.17 -9.57
C GLY A 122 7.35 -3.37 -9.29
N GLY A 123 6.54 -3.02 -10.31
CA GLY A 123 5.23 -2.38 -10.16
C GLY A 123 4.15 -3.35 -9.71
N GLY A 124 3.14 -2.86 -8.98
CA GLY A 124 1.90 -3.57 -8.68
C GLY A 124 0.78 -3.13 -9.63
N THR A 125 -0.08 -4.06 -10.03
CA THR A 125 -1.12 -3.82 -11.02
C THR A 125 -2.53 -3.97 -10.46
N GLY A 126 -3.46 -3.20 -10.97
CA GLY A 126 -4.88 -3.31 -10.69
C GLY A 126 -5.72 -3.40 -11.96
N PHE A 127 -6.82 -4.12 -11.87
CA PHE A 127 -7.71 -4.38 -12.98
C PHE A 127 -9.17 -4.27 -12.53
N SER A 128 -10.01 -3.70 -13.39
CA SER A 128 -11.45 -3.94 -13.34
C SER A 128 -11.81 -5.00 -14.37
N PHE A 129 -12.40 -6.08 -13.91
CA PHE A 129 -12.95 -7.12 -14.77
C PHE A 129 -14.41 -6.85 -15.17
N SER A 130 -14.93 -5.70 -14.80
CA SER A 130 -16.33 -5.32 -14.98
C SER A 130 -16.72 -5.04 -16.43
N ARG A 131 -15.74 -4.88 -17.34
CA ARG A 131 -15.99 -4.73 -18.78
C ARG A 131 -16.23 -6.08 -19.47
N LEU A 132 -15.78 -7.20 -18.86
CA LEU A 132 -15.93 -8.52 -19.43
C LEU A 132 -17.39 -8.96 -19.39
N ARG A 133 -17.84 -9.60 -20.47
CA ARG A 133 -19.17 -10.22 -20.52
C ARG A 133 -19.30 -11.33 -19.49
N PRO A 134 -20.49 -11.56 -18.95
CA PRO A 134 -20.71 -12.59 -17.96
C PRO A 134 -20.52 -14.00 -18.53
N LYS A 135 -20.34 -14.95 -17.62
CA LYS A 135 -20.35 -16.38 -17.89
C LYS A 135 -21.63 -16.79 -18.62
N ASN A 136 -21.51 -17.70 -19.58
CA ASN A 136 -22.58 -18.18 -20.43
C ASN A 136 -23.15 -17.15 -21.44
N ASP A 137 -22.60 -15.93 -21.53
CA ASP A 137 -22.97 -15.02 -22.59
C ASP A 137 -22.42 -15.53 -23.95
N VAL A 138 -23.20 -15.31 -25.03
CA VAL A 138 -22.88 -15.84 -26.36
C VAL A 138 -21.70 -15.10 -26.98
N VAL A 139 -20.69 -15.86 -27.39
CA VAL A 139 -19.56 -15.38 -28.20
C VAL A 139 -19.93 -15.48 -29.67
N ARG A 140 -20.36 -14.38 -30.28
CA ARG A 140 -20.91 -14.36 -31.64
C ARG A 140 -19.93 -14.89 -32.72
N SER A 141 -18.61 -14.71 -32.54
CA SER A 141 -17.60 -15.14 -33.51
C SER A 141 -17.41 -16.66 -33.59
N THR A 142 -17.64 -17.36 -32.47
CA THR A 142 -17.44 -18.81 -32.36
C THR A 142 -18.70 -19.58 -32.08
N MET A 143 -19.85 -18.91 -31.85
CA MET A 143 -21.11 -19.48 -31.40
C MET A 143 -20.98 -20.27 -30.06
N GLY A 144 -19.86 -20.09 -29.36
CA GLY A 144 -19.62 -20.64 -28.03
C GLY A 144 -20.15 -19.74 -26.92
N VAL A 145 -19.83 -20.08 -25.68
CA VAL A 145 -20.21 -19.31 -24.48
C VAL A 145 -18.96 -18.78 -23.75
N SER A 146 -19.12 -17.62 -23.10
CA SER A 146 -18.09 -16.99 -22.27
C SER A 146 -17.85 -17.79 -20.99
N SER A 147 -16.61 -17.86 -20.55
CA SER A 147 -16.23 -18.43 -19.24
C SER A 147 -16.36 -17.44 -18.09
N GLY A 148 -16.53 -16.14 -18.39
CA GLY A 148 -16.73 -15.07 -17.40
C GLY A 148 -15.43 -14.52 -16.79
N PRO A 149 -15.53 -13.43 -15.99
CA PRO A 149 -14.39 -12.71 -15.41
C PRO A 149 -13.45 -13.57 -14.57
N VAL A 150 -13.99 -14.41 -13.68
CA VAL A 150 -13.18 -15.19 -12.72
C VAL A 150 -12.22 -16.16 -13.42
N SER A 151 -12.66 -16.80 -14.51
CA SER A 151 -11.79 -17.69 -15.30
C SER A 151 -10.58 -16.96 -15.89
N PHE A 152 -10.77 -15.72 -16.34
CA PHE A 152 -9.66 -14.93 -16.84
C PHE A 152 -8.73 -14.45 -15.73
N MET A 153 -9.24 -14.18 -14.52
CA MET A 153 -8.38 -13.89 -13.37
C MET A 153 -7.40 -15.03 -13.07
N GLU A 154 -7.77 -16.28 -13.29
CA GLU A 154 -6.84 -17.42 -13.12
C GLU A 154 -5.66 -17.36 -14.12
N VAL A 155 -5.88 -16.88 -15.35
CA VAL A 155 -4.81 -16.67 -16.33
C VAL A 155 -3.83 -15.60 -15.86
N PHE A 156 -4.33 -14.46 -15.36
CA PHE A 156 -3.49 -13.40 -14.78
C PHE A 156 -2.71 -13.91 -13.57
N ASN A 157 -3.34 -14.71 -12.72
CA ASN A 157 -2.70 -15.28 -11.53
C ASN A 157 -1.54 -16.21 -11.91
N ALA A 158 -1.74 -17.11 -12.88
CA ALA A 158 -0.71 -18.02 -13.36
C ALA A 158 0.46 -17.25 -14.02
N ALA A 159 0.17 -16.24 -14.86
CA ALA A 159 1.19 -15.39 -15.45
C ALA A 159 2.01 -14.63 -14.37
N THR A 160 1.36 -14.12 -13.34
CA THR A 160 2.02 -13.43 -12.22
C THR A 160 2.92 -14.38 -11.42
N GLU A 161 2.49 -15.61 -11.18
CA GLU A 161 3.29 -16.62 -10.49
C GLU A 161 4.57 -16.97 -11.26
N ALA A 162 4.47 -17.09 -12.60
CA ALA A 162 5.62 -17.35 -13.45
C ALA A 162 6.65 -16.21 -13.44
N VAL A 163 6.20 -14.94 -13.48
CA VAL A 163 7.09 -13.76 -13.46
C VAL A 163 7.77 -13.58 -12.10
N LYS A 164 7.12 -13.99 -11.00
CA LYS A 164 7.66 -13.93 -9.64
C LYS A 164 9.03 -14.61 -9.51
N GLN A 165 9.29 -15.67 -10.26
CA GLN A 165 10.55 -16.42 -10.19
C GLN A 165 11.76 -15.67 -10.79
N GLY A 166 11.53 -14.70 -11.66
CA GLY A 166 12.59 -13.92 -12.34
C GLY A 166 12.78 -12.49 -11.84
N GLY A 167 11.92 -11.97 -10.94
CA GLY A 167 11.92 -10.57 -10.51
C GLY A 167 12.50 -10.34 -9.11
N THR A 168 12.98 -9.14 -8.86
CA THR A 168 13.49 -8.71 -7.54
C THR A 168 12.38 -8.45 -6.52
N ARG A 169 11.14 -8.28 -6.96
CA ARG A 169 9.95 -8.07 -6.14
C ARG A 169 8.81 -8.96 -6.63
N ARG A 170 8.05 -9.53 -5.70
CA ARG A 170 6.85 -10.32 -6.01
C ARG A 170 5.80 -9.43 -6.67
N GLY A 171 5.26 -9.84 -7.83
CA GLY A 171 4.10 -9.22 -8.46
C GLY A 171 2.87 -9.36 -7.56
N ALA A 172 2.02 -8.34 -7.56
CA ALA A 172 0.73 -8.35 -6.87
C ALA A 172 -0.32 -7.67 -7.73
N ASN A 173 -1.53 -8.21 -7.70
CA ASN A 173 -2.67 -7.72 -8.47
C ASN A 173 -3.82 -7.30 -7.55
N MET A 174 -4.59 -6.31 -7.99
CA MET A 174 -5.94 -6.03 -7.51
C MET A 174 -6.93 -6.47 -8.60
N GLY A 175 -7.88 -7.30 -8.23
CA GLY A 175 -9.03 -7.65 -9.07
C GLY A 175 -10.29 -7.00 -8.54
N ILE A 176 -10.99 -6.24 -9.38
CA ILE A 176 -12.23 -5.55 -9.02
C ILE A 176 -13.36 -5.99 -9.93
N LEU A 177 -14.52 -6.25 -9.33
CA LEU A 177 -15.77 -6.44 -10.05
C LEU A 177 -16.85 -5.53 -9.46
N ARG A 178 -17.63 -4.88 -10.33
CA ARG A 178 -18.76 -4.06 -9.90
C ARG A 178 -19.85 -4.92 -9.28
N ILE A 179 -20.47 -4.41 -8.23
CA ILE A 179 -21.56 -5.08 -7.50
C ILE A 179 -22.77 -5.43 -8.40
N ASP A 180 -22.99 -4.63 -9.45
CA ASP A 180 -24.09 -4.78 -10.40
C ASP A 180 -23.76 -5.68 -11.61
N HIS A 181 -22.58 -6.33 -11.61
CA HIS A 181 -22.21 -7.31 -12.66
C HIS A 181 -22.94 -8.65 -12.46
N PRO A 182 -23.43 -9.33 -13.52
CA PRO A 182 -24.17 -10.60 -13.39
C PRO A 182 -23.39 -11.72 -12.66
N ASP A 183 -22.04 -11.76 -12.78
CA ASP A 183 -21.19 -12.79 -12.14
C ASP A 183 -20.71 -12.38 -10.74
N ILE A 184 -21.35 -11.42 -10.10
CA ILE A 184 -20.88 -10.89 -8.79
C ILE A 184 -20.82 -11.98 -7.71
N LEU A 185 -21.74 -12.93 -7.71
CA LEU A 185 -21.76 -14.02 -6.73
C LEU A 185 -20.58 -14.98 -6.90
N ASP A 186 -20.21 -15.31 -8.16
CA ASP A 186 -19.03 -16.12 -8.48
C ASP A 186 -17.75 -15.40 -8.03
N PHE A 187 -17.69 -14.08 -8.24
CA PHE A 187 -16.55 -13.25 -7.85
C PHE A 187 -16.38 -13.17 -6.31
N ILE A 188 -17.45 -12.91 -5.56
CA ILE A 188 -17.41 -12.85 -4.09
C ILE A 188 -16.84 -14.16 -3.51
N ASN A 189 -17.19 -15.29 -4.12
CA ASN A 189 -16.80 -16.61 -3.65
C ASN A 189 -15.48 -17.15 -4.25
N CYS A 190 -14.85 -16.46 -5.20
CA CYS A 190 -13.70 -17.01 -5.97
C CYS A 190 -12.45 -17.30 -5.12
N LYS A 191 -12.32 -16.67 -3.94
CA LYS A 191 -11.25 -16.91 -2.96
C LYS A 191 -11.73 -17.58 -1.66
N SER A 192 -12.86 -18.26 -1.68
CA SER A 192 -13.31 -19.07 -0.55
C SER A 192 -12.34 -20.21 -0.21
N ASP A 193 -11.56 -20.68 -1.19
CA ASP A 193 -10.40 -21.54 -1.05
C ASP A 193 -9.12 -20.67 -0.96
N ASN A 194 -8.40 -20.80 0.16
CA ASN A 194 -7.20 -20.01 0.46
C ASN A 194 -6.01 -20.27 -0.49
N PHE A 195 -6.08 -21.29 -1.34
CA PHE A 195 -5.04 -21.63 -2.32
C PHE A 195 -5.29 -21.04 -3.72
N LYS A 196 -6.47 -20.46 -3.96
CA LYS A 196 -6.80 -19.86 -5.25
C LYS A 196 -6.46 -18.38 -5.29
N LEU A 197 -6.04 -17.90 -6.49
CA LEU A 197 -5.78 -16.48 -6.80
C LEU A 197 -4.83 -15.80 -5.79
N ASN A 198 -3.77 -16.49 -5.36
CA ASN A 198 -2.85 -16.03 -4.30
C ASN A 198 -2.06 -14.75 -4.65
N ASN A 199 -1.98 -14.38 -5.92
CA ASN A 199 -1.36 -13.15 -6.37
C ASN A 199 -2.37 -11.99 -6.56
N PHE A 200 -3.63 -12.22 -6.19
CA PHE A 200 -4.69 -11.22 -6.20
C PHE A 200 -5.14 -10.84 -4.80
N ASN A 201 -5.28 -9.54 -4.56
CA ASN A 201 -6.29 -9.00 -3.65
C ASN A 201 -7.55 -8.77 -4.47
N ILE A 202 -8.73 -9.05 -3.92
CA ILE A 202 -10.00 -8.81 -4.61
C ILE A 202 -10.87 -7.83 -3.84
N SER A 203 -11.56 -6.96 -4.58
CA SER A 203 -12.50 -6.00 -3.99
C SER A 203 -13.77 -5.88 -4.83
N VAL A 204 -14.89 -5.79 -4.15
CA VAL A 204 -16.17 -5.48 -4.78
C VAL A 204 -16.30 -3.96 -4.92
N ALA A 205 -16.57 -3.48 -6.14
CA ALA A 205 -16.88 -2.07 -6.38
C ALA A 205 -18.34 -1.81 -6.09
N VAL A 206 -18.62 -1.31 -4.90
CA VAL A 206 -19.95 -1.00 -4.41
C VAL A 206 -20.39 0.38 -4.88
N THR A 207 -21.65 0.50 -5.35
CA THR A 207 -22.26 1.75 -5.81
C THR A 207 -23.16 2.37 -4.75
N ASP A 208 -23.40 3.67 -4.83
CA ASP A 208 -24.35 4.38 -3.97
C ASP A 208 -25.77 3.77 -4.11
N LYS A 209 -26.17 3.40 -5.34
CA LYS A 209 -27.47 2.71 -5.58
C LYS A 209 -27.59 1.39 -4.81
N PHE A 210 -26.52 0.61 -4.74
CA PHE A 210 -26.50 -0.61 -3.94
C PHE A 210 -26.65 -0.31 -2.44
N MET A 211 -25.93 0.70 -1.93
CA MET A 211 -26.02 1.10 -0.53
C MET A 211 -27.42 1.65 -0.17
N GLU A 212 -28.06 2.37 -1.08
CA GLU A 212 -29.45 2.81 -0.95
C GLU A 212 -30.42 1.61 -0.90
N ALA A 213 -30.26 0.64 -1.80
CA ALA A 213 -31.07 -0.59 -1.80
C ALA A 213 -30.85 -1.41 -0.52
N LEU A 214 -29.60 -1.51 -0.04
CA LEU A 214 -29.26 -2.18 1.22
C LEU A 214 -29.96 -1.51 2.41
N LYS A 215 -29.91 -0.18 2.49
CA LYS A 215 -30.58 0.59 3.53
C LYS A 215 -32.09 0.47 3.48
N ALA A 216 -32.66 0.41 2.28
CA ALA A 216 -34.12 0.24 2.05
C ALA A 216 -34.57 -1.22 2.22
N GLY A 217 -33.68 -2.20 2.32
CA GLY A 217 -34.02 -3.62 2.38
C GLY A 217 -34.60 -4.16 1.07
N THR A 218 -34.23 -3.59 -0.08
CA THR A 218 -34.74 -3.92 -1.41
C THR A 218 -33.77 -4.70 -2.27
N ASP A 219 -34.25 -5.17 -3.41
CA ASP A 219 -33.37 -5.74 -4.46
C ASP A 219 -32.73 -4.64 -5.29
N TYR A 220 -31.58 -5.00 -5.92
CA TYR A 220 -30.91 -4.18 -6.93
C TYR A 220 -30.74 -4.95 -8.24
N GLU A 221 -30.59 -4.23 -9.35
CA GLU A 221 -30.52 -4.80 -10.69
C GLU A 221 -29.10 -5.13 -11.13
N LEU A 222 -28.96 -6.18 -11.95
CA LEU A 222 -27.71 -6.61 -12.57
C LEU A 222 -27.67 -6.20 -14.03
N TYR A 223 -26.51 -5.69 -14.47
CA TYR A 223 -26.31 -5.13 -15.81
C TYR A 223 -25.10 -5.78 -16.52
N PRO A 224 -25.31 -6.54 -17.61
CA PRO A 224 -24.19 -6.93 -18.46
C PRO A 224 -23.52 -5.69 -19.06
N PRO A 225 -22.18 -5.62 -19.08
CA PRO A 225 -21.46 -4.41 -19.47
C PRO A 225 -21.75 -3.95 -20.90
N LYS A 226 -22.03 -4.89 -21.81
CA LYS A 226 -22.28 -4.62 -23.23
C LYS A 226 -23.65 -4.05 -23.51
N THR A 227 -24.69 -4.65 -22.93
CA THR A 227 -26.10 -4.26 -23.23
C THR A 227 -26.57 -3.14 -22.33
N LYS A 228 -26.03 -3.06 -21.11
CA LYS A 228 -26.48 -2.14 -20.05
C LYS A 228 -28.00 -2.22 -19.78
N GLN A 229 -28.62 -3.35 -20.14
CA GLN A 229 -30.02 -3.64 -19.84
C GLN A 229 -30.09 -4.60 -18.66
N PRO A 230 -31.03 -4.43 -17.74
CA PRO A 230 -31.14 -5.30 -16.57
C PRO A 230 -31.49 -6.74 -17.01
N VAL A 231 -30.74 -7.71 -16.49
CA VAL A 231 -30.92 -9.15 -16.78
C VAL A 231 -31.42 -9.94 -15.56
N GLY A 232 -31.45 -9.32 -14.39
CA GLY A 232 -31.90 -9.96 -13.14
C GLY A 232 -31.80 -8.98 -11.98
N LYS A 233 -32.24 -9.47 -10.81
CA LYS A 233 -32.20 -8.74 -9.55
C LYS A 233 -31.68 -9.65 -8.45
N LEU A 234 -30.98 -9.08 -7.49
CA LEU A 234 -30.50 -9.74 -6.28
C LEU A 234 -30.90 -8.92 -5.04
N SER A 235 -31.18 -9.59 -3.94
CA SER A 235 -31.34 -8.92 -2.66
C SER A 235 -30.05 -8.25 -2.22
N ALA A 236 -30.09 -6.93 -2.02
CA ALA A 236 -28.92 -6.18 -1.57
C ALA A 236 -28.41 -6.71 -0.21
N LYS A 237 -29.33 -7.05 0.70
CA LYS A 237 -28.98 -7.62 2.01
C LYS A 237 -28.26 -8.97 1.86
N ALA A 238 -28.79 -9.88 1.03
CA ALA A 238 -28.21 -11.20 0.85
C ALA A 238 -26.79 -11.13 0.25
N VAL A 239 -26.57 -10.24 -0.73
CA VAL A 239 -25.24 -10.05 -1.34
C VAL A 239 -24.28 -9.39 -0.36
N PHE A 240 -24.72 -8.40 0.40
CA PHE A 240 -23.90 -7.76 1.44
C PHE A 240 -23.48 -8.80 2.50
N ASP A 241 -24.40 -9.66 2.94
CA ASP A 241 -24.09 -10.73 3.91
C ASP A 241 -23.05 -11.72 3.38
N LEU A 242 -23.06 -12.04 2.07
CA LEU A 242 -22.03 -12.88 1.44
C LEU A 242 -20.67 -12.20 1.41
N ILE A 243 -20.60 -10.89 1.13
CA ILE A 243 -19.36 -10.11 1.19
C ILE A 243 -18.81 -10.13 2.63
N VAL A 244 -19.66 -9.86 3.61
CA VAL A 244 -19.31 -9.87 5.04
C VAL A 244 -18.83 -11.27 5.47
N GLU A 245 -19.49 -12.33 5.05
CA GLU A 245 -19.10 -13.72 5.36
C GLU A 245 -17.70 -14.04 4.81
N GLY A 246 -17.42 -13.69 3.54
CA GLY A 246 -16.12 -13.89 2.92
C GLY A 246 -15.01 -13.11 3.67
N ALA A 247 -15.23 -11.82 3.89
CA ALA A 247 -14.31 -10.95 4.60
C ALA A 247 -14.05 -11.42 6.05
N TRP A 248 -15.08 -11.89 6.76
CA TRP A 248 -14.95 -12.48 8.09
C TRP A 248 -14.12 -13.76 8.09
N LYS A 249 -14.27 -14.61 7.06
CA LYS A 249 -13.57 -15.89 6.92
C LYS A 249 -12.07 -15.73 6.67
N ASN A 250 -11.68 -14.88 5.72
CA ASN A 250 -10.29 -14.79 5.27
C ASN A 250 -9.83 -13.37 4.88
N GLY A 251 -10.64 -12.33 5.17
CA GLY A 251 -10.32 -10.94 4.86
C GLY A 251 -10.66 -10.53 3.42
N GLU A 252 -11.31 -11.38 2.61
CA GLU A 252 -11.65 -11.09 1.22
C GLU A 252 -13.06 -11.56 0.85
N PRO A 253 -13.76 -10.79 -0.02
CA PRO A 253 -13.31 -9.59 -0.71
C PRO A 253 -13.28 -8.35 0.19
N GLY A 254 -12.41 -7.39 -0.15
CA GLY A 254 -12.51 -6.01 0.33
C GLY A 254 -13.66 -5.27 -0.35
N ILE A 255 -13.93 -4.05 0.09
CA ILE A 255 -14.91 -3.14 -0.54
C ILE A 255 -14.21 -1.87 -0.97
N ILE A 256 -14.49 -1.42 -2.20
CA ILE A 256 -14.27 -0.05 -2.65
C ILE A 256 -15.61 0.63 -2.95
N PHE A 257 -15.72 1.88 -2.60
CA PHE A 257 -16.90 2.72 -2.89
C PHE A 257 -16.62 3.50 -4.16
N ILE A 258 -16.98 2.91 -5.30
CA ILE A 258 -16.55 3.39 -6.62
C ILE A 258 -17.12 4.78 -6.96
N ASP A 259 -18.33 5.10 -6.51
CA ASP A 259 -18.93 6.39 -6.75
C ASP A 259 -18.22 7.48 -5.91
N LYS A 260 -17.78 7.15 -4.67
CA LYS A 260 -16.94 8.05 -3.84
C LYS A 260 -15.59 8.32 -4.49
N MET A 261 -14.96 7.30 -5.11
CA MET A 261 -13.70 7.46 -5.84
C MET A 261 -13.88 8.38 -7.06
N ASN A 262 -14.95 8.17 -7.82
CA ASN A 262 -15.23 8.98 -9.02
C ASN A 262 -15.72 10.40 -8.70
N TYR A 263 -16.32 10.61 -7.53
CA TYR A 263 -16.64 11.95 -7.06
C TYR A 263 -15.39 12.85 -6.94
N ASP A 264 -14.27 12.29 -6.51
CA ASP A 264 -12.99 12.97 -6.37
C ASP A 264 -12.05 12.77 -7.58
N ASN A 265 -12.53 12.20 -8.68
CA ASN A 265 -11.71 12.03 -9.89
C ASN A 265 -11.30 13.39 -10.46
N PRO A 266 -10.00 13.72 -10.51
CA PRO A 266 -9.57 15.05 -10.92
C PRO A 266 -9.75 15.32 -12.42
N THR A 267 -9.87 14.26 -13.23
CA THR A 267 -9.96 14.36 -14.70
C THR A 267 -11.16 13.58 -15.26
N PRO A 268 -12.41 13.95 -14.87
CA PRO A 268 -13.61 13.15 -15.18
C PRO A 268 -13.94 13.09 -16.68
N LEU A 269 -13.47 14.04 -17.49
CA LEU A 269 -13.67 14.00 -18.94
C LEU A 269 -12.74 13.03 -19.67
N ILE A 270 -11.69 12.54 -19.01
CA ILE A 270 -10.77 11.53 -19.57
C ILE A 270 -11.35 10.13 -19.41
N GLY A 271 -12.07 9.87 -18.33
CA GLY A 271 -12.72 8.60 -18.06
C GLY A 271 -13.07 8.41 -16.59
N ASP A 272 -13.68 7.26 -16.30
CA ASP A 272 -14.02 6.85 -14.94
C ASP A 272 -12.89 6.06 -14.31
N ILE A 273 -12.68 6.25 -13.00
CA ILE A 273 -11.85 5.37 -12.18
C ILE A 273 -12.57 4.04 -12.05
N GLU A 274 -11.90 2.95 -12.45
CA GLU A 274 -12.46 1.59 -12.46
C GLU A 274 -11.75 0.64 -11.50
N SER A 275 -10.51 0.99 -11.11
CA SER A 275 -9.67 0.13 -10.27
C SER A 275 -8.69 0.93 -9.43
N THR A 276 -8.00 0.21 -8.55
CA THR A 276 -6.91 0.72 -7.72
C THR A 276 -5.68 -0.17 -7.88
N ASN A 277 -4.55 0.27 -7.32
CA ASN A 277 -3.39 -0.60 -7.10
C ASN A 277 -3.71 -1.72 -6.06
N PRO A 278 -2.79 -2.71 -5.85
CA PRO A 278 -3.06 -3.85 -4.97
C PRO A 278 -3.42 -3.53 -3.52
N CYS A 279 -2.96 -2.41 -2.98
CA CYS A 279 -3.24 -2.00 -1.59
C CYS A 279 -4.43 -1.04 -1.46
N GLY A 280 -5.04 -0.62 -2.57
CA GLY A 280 -6.28 0.17 -2.59
C GLY A 280 -6.11 1.67 -2.39
N GLU A 281 -4.89 2.18 -2.16
CA GLU A 281 -4.67 3.61 -1.86
C GLU A 281 -4.61 4.51 -3.08
N VAL A 282 -4.45 3.98 -4.29
CA VAL A 282 -4.35 4.79 -5.52
C VAL A 282 -5.44 4.41 -6.52
N PRO A 283 -6.61 5.06 -6.47
CA PRO A 283 -7.62 4.99 -7.51
C PRO A 283 -7.09 5.61 -8.82
N LEU A 284 -7.11 4.86 -9.90
CA LEU A 284 -6.53 5.26 -11.18
C LEU A 284 -7.47 5.00 -12.35
N LEU A 285 -7.33 5.81 -13.38
CA LEU A 285 -7.87 5.54 -14.71
C LEU A 285 -7.06 4.44 -15.40
N PRO A 286 -7.62 3.77 -16.43
CA PRO A 286 -6.86 2.88 -17.31
C PRO A 286 -5.58 3.53 -17.86
N TYR A 287 -4.47 2.79 -17.82
CA TYR A 287 -3.12 3.23 -18.21
C TYR A 287 -2.52 4.35 -17.34
N GLU A 288 -3.08 4.66 -16.20
CA GLU A 288 -2.40 5.53 -15.25
C GLU A 288 -1.42 4.74 -14.38
N ALA A 289 -0.42 5.46 -13.90
CA ALA A 289 0.51 4.99 -12.87
C ALA A 289 0.79 6.12 -11.88
N CYS A 290 1.18 5.73 -10.67
CA CYS A 290 1.52 6.68 -9.61
C CYS A 290 2.82 6.28 -8.92
N ASN A 291 3.64 7.29 -8.62
CA ASN A 291 4.80 7.18 -7.75
C ASN A 291 4.47 7.78 -6.39
N LEU A 292 5.01 7.14 -5.36
CA LEU A 292 4.64 7.39 -3.97
C LEU A 292 5.85 7.75 -3.12
N GLY A 293 5.59 8.45 -2.03
CA GLY A 293 6.55 8.66 -0.97
C GLY A 293 5.85 9.02 0.33
N SER A 294 6.54 8.89 1.45
CA SER A 294 5.94 9.09 2.77
C SER A 294 6.82 9.89 3.71
N ILE A 295 6.23 10.90 4.34
CA ILE A 295 6.85 11.73 5.39
C ILE A 295 6.87 10.93 6.70
N ASN A 296 7.98 10.97 7.43
CA ASN A 296 8.10 10.36 8.75
C ASN A 296 7.61 11.34 9.83
N LEU A 297 6.35 11.22 10.22
CA LEU A 297 5.71 12.10 11.20
C LEU A 297 6.37 12.04 12.57
N GLY A 298 6.94 10.89 12.95
CA GLY A 298 7.67 10.74 14.21
C GLY A 298 8.89 11.66 14.35
N LEU A 299 9.35 12.27 13.24
CA LEU A 299 10.44 13.25 13.17
C LEU A 299 9.97 14.69 12.91
N MET A 300 8.66 14.91 12.78
CA MET A 300 8.03 16.23 12.55
C MET A 300 7.56 16.87 13.87
N LEU A 301 8.35 16.69 14.91
CA LEU A 301 8.09 17.21 16.26
C LEU A 301 9.19 18.14 16.72
N LYS A 302 8.84 19.13 17.52
CA LYS A 302 9.75 19.99 18.29
C LYS A 302 9.43 19.90 19.78
N GLY A 303 10.43 20.20 20.62
CA GLY A 303 10.33 20.06 22.07
C GLY A 303 11.00 18.78 22.56
N SER A 304 10.55 18.31 23.72
CA SER A 304 11.05 17.12 24.40
C SER A 304 9.89 16.32 25.00
N GLU A 305 10.17 15.14 25.51
CA GLU A 305 9.16 14.29 26.15
C GLU A 305 8.36 15.04 27.24
N GLY A 306 7.05 14.97 27.14
CA GLY A 306 6.09 15.72 27.98
C GLY A 306 5.76 17.13 27.46
N SER A 307 6.45 17.61 26.41
CA SER A 307 6.21 18.93 25.80
C SER A 307 6.32 18.93 24.26
N TYR A 308 6.26 17.74 23.62
CA TYR A 308 6.27 17.67 22.17
C TYR A 308 5.09 18.38 21.54
N SER A 309 5.36 19.13 20.48
CA SER A 309 4.36 19.73 19.59
C SER A 309 4.76 19.52 18.14
N VAL A 310 3.81 19.61 17.23
CA VAL A 310 4.08 19.52 15.79
C VAL A 310 4.96 20.68 15.35
N ASP A 311 6.02 20.36 14.60
CA ASP A 311 6.87 21.34 13.94
C ASP A 311 6.31 21.64 12.54
N TRP A 312 5.37 22.58 12.48
CA TRP A 312 4.66 22.93 11.27
C TRP A 312 5.57 23.50 10.17
N ASP A 313 6.62 24.22 10.55
CA ASP A 313 7.58 24.78 9.59
C ASP A 313 8.38 23.68 8.92
N LYS A 314 8.89 22.73 9.72
CA LYS A 314 9.59 21.55 9.22
C LYS A 314 8.67 20.67 8.36
N LEU A 315 7.42 20.49 8.78
CA LEU A 315 6.44 19.73 8.01
C LEU A 315 6.12 20.40 6.66
N ALA A 316 6.01 21.73 6.63
CA ALA A 316 5.80 22.48 5.38
C ALA A 316 6.99 22.33 4.41
N GLU A 317 8.22 22.53 4.89
CA GLU A 317 9.45 22.35 4.10
C GLU A 317 9.55 20.91 3.57
N THR A 318 9.34 19.95 4.46
CA THR A 318 9.37 18.51 4.12
C THR A 318 8.33 18.18 3.05
N THR A 319 7.10 18.71 3.17
CA THR A 319 6.04 18.50 2.18
C THR A 319 6.41 19.08 0.82
N LYS A 320 6.90 20.32 0.78
CA LYS A 320 7.28 20.99 -0.47
C LYS A 320 8.43 20.28 -1.19
N THR A 321 9.46 19.87 -0.45
CA THR A 321 10.59 19.09 -1.00
C THR A 321 10.12 17.74 -1.54
N ALA A 322 9.20 17.06 -0.83
CA ALA A 322 8.61 15.79 -1.27
C ALA A 322 7.82 15.93 -2.59
N ILE A 323 7.02 16.98 -2.74
CA ILE A 323 6.27 17.23 -4.00
C ILE A 323 7.23 17.50 -5.16
N HIS A 324 8.28 18.30 -4.96
CA HIS A 324 9.32 18.50 -5.96
C HIS A 324 9.99 17.18 -6.37
N PHE A 325 10.39 16.37 -5.39
CA PHE A 325 10.99 15.06 -5.61
C PHE A 325 10.06 14.15 -6.44
N LEU A 326 8.79 14.05 -6.06
CA LEU A 326 7.81 13.18 -6.72
C LEU A 326 7.45 13.68 -8.14
N ASP A 327 7.39 14.99 -8.39
CA ASP A 327 7.22 15.53 -9.74
C ASP A 327 8.43 15.21 -10.64
N ASN A 328 9.65 15.24 -10.07
CA ASN A 328 10.87 14.86 -10.78
C ASN A 328 10.88 13.37 -11.14
N VAL A 329 10.32 12.48 -10.31
CA VAL A 329 10.14 11.06 -10.66
C VAL A 329 9.39 10.92 -11.98
N ILE A 330 8.26 11.62 -12.17
CA ILE A 330 7.49 11.57 -13.42
C ILE A 330 8.35 11.99 -14.62
N ALA A 331 9.17 13.00 -14.44
CA ALA A 331 9.96 13.58 -15.54
C ALA A 331 11.05 12.64 -16.09
N ILE A 332 11.55 11.70 -15.27
CA ILE A 332 12.66 10.80 -15.66
C ILE A 332 12.28 9.32 -15.68
N ASN A 333 11.09 8.97 -15.25
CA ASN A 333 10.65 7.58 -15.17
C ASN A 333 10.59 6.93 -16.56
N ASN A 334 11.15 5.73 -16.66
CA ASN A 334 11.07 4.90 -17.86
C ASN A 334 9.85 3.97 -17.76
N TYR A 335 8.71 4.41 -18.30
CA TYR A 335 7.48 3.63 -18.27
C TYR A 335 7.54 2.43 -19.23
N PRO A 336 7.07 1.24 -18.82
CA PRO A 336 7.16 0.03 -19.64
C PRO A 336 6.24 0.07 -20.88
N LEU A 337 5.23 0.94 -20.90
CA LEU A 337 4.25 1.06 -21.98
C LEU A 337 4.11 2.52 -22.43
N PRO A 338 4.06 2.80 -23.75
CA PRO A 338 3.85 4.17 -24.25
C PRO A 338 2.56 4.81 -23.77
N GLN A 339 1.46 4.05 -23.69
CA GLN A 339 0.15 4.54 -23.22
C GLN A 339 0.23 5.01 -21.76
N ILE A 340 0.98 4.31 -20.91
CA ILE A 340 1.21 4.73 -19.52
C ILE A 340 2.02 6.02 -19.49
N SER A 341 3.08 6.10 -20.30
CA SER A 341 3.89 7.31 -20.38
C SER A 341 3.06 8.53 -20.77
N GLU A 342 2.22 8.40 -21.79
CA GLU A 342 1.33 9.47 -22.26
C GLU A 342 0.34 9.89 -21.16
N MET A 343 -0.36 8.94 -20.56
CA MET A 343 -1.37 9.22 -19.54
C MET A 343 -0.75 9.89 -18.30
N VAL A 344 0.39 9.37 -17.83
CA VAL A 344 1.07 9.92 -16.65
C VAL A 344 1.65 11.30 -16.93
N GLN A 345 2.24 11.55 -18.10
CA GLN A 345 2.74 12.89 -18.45
C GLN A 345 1.61 13.92 -18.53
N ASN A 346 0.42 13.51 -18.98
CA ASN A 346 -0.73 14.41 -19.13
C ASN A 346 -1.48 14.65 -17.81
N ASN A 347 -1.56 13.67 -16.89
CA ASN A 347 -2.28 13.83 -15.60
C ASN A 347 -1.35 14.17 -14.44
N ARG A 348 -0.09 13.74 -14.47
CA ARG A 348 0.93 13.99 -13.46
C ARG A 348 0.47 13.69 -12.02
N LYS A 349 -0.24 12.57 -11.82
CA LYS A 349 -0.66 12.14 -10.48
C LYS A 349 0.54 11.67 -9.67
N ILE A 350 0.67 12.18 -8.46
CA ILE A 350 1.64 11.74 -7.44
C ILE A 350 0.90 11.44 -6.14
N GLY A 351 1.53 10.69 -5.26
CA GLY A 351 0.95 10.31 -3.99
C GLY A 351 1.91 10.49 -2.82
N LEU A 352 1.89 11.66 -2.21
CA LEU A 352 2.58 11.92 -0.96
C LEU A 352 1.72 11.47 0.21
N GLY A 353 2.28 10.60 1.07
CA GLY A 353 1.64 10.14 2.28
C GLY A 353 2.51 10.31 3.51
N VAL A 354 2.17 9.56 4.54
CA VAL A 354 2.86 9.60 5.82
C VAL A 354 3.20 8.20 6.32
N MET A 355 4.18 8.11 7.20
CA MET A 355 4.54 6.98 8.07
C MET A 355 4.92 7.52 9.44
N GLY A 356 5.09 6.68 10.45
CA GLY A 356 5.46 7.13 11.79
C GLY A 356 4.32 7.82 12.54
N TRP A 357 3.07 7.56 12.16
CA TRP A 357 1.91 8.14 12.84
C TRP A 357 1.79 7.66 14.29
N ALA A 358 1.86 6.35 14.52
CA ALA A 358 1.83 5.80 15.87
C ALA A 358 3.03 6.31 16.70
N ASP A 359 4.21 6.46 16.09
CA ASP A 359 5.39 7.01 16.78
C ASP A 359 5.16 8.47 17.22
N MET A 360 4.55 9.29 16.35
CA MET A 360 4.21 10.67 16.69
C MET A 360 3.26 10.74 17.87
N LEU A 361 2.18 9.96 17.85
CA LEU A 361 1.19 9.93 18.91
C LEU A 361 1.80 9.50 20.26
N MET A 362 2.59 8.41 20.26
CA MET A 362 3.27 7.94 21.48
C MET A 362 4.21 8.99 22.07
N LYS A 363 4.99 9.69 21.23
CA LYS A 363 5.88 10.77 21.68
C LYS A 363 5.11 11.94 22.29
N MET A 364 3.95 12.28 21.71
CA MET A 364 3.09 13.37 22.18
C MET A 364 2.22 12.97 23.39
N GLY A 365 2.20 11.68 23.75
CA GLY A 365 1.35 11.19 24.85
C GLY A 365 -0.14 11.14 24.48
N ILE A 366 -0.47 11.01 23.19
CA ILE A 366 -1.84 10.97 22.70
C ILE A 366 -2.22 9.52 22.37
N ALA A 367 -3.39 9.09 22.86
CA ALA A 367 -3.92 7.77 22.54
C ALA A 367 -4.35 7.69 21.06
N TYR A 368 -4.00 6.59 20.38
CA TYR A 368 -4.40 6.36 19.01
C TYR A 368 -5.94 6.31 18.84
N ASN A 369 -6.62 5.66 19.75
CA ASN A 369 -8.07 5.48 19.80
C ASN A 369 -8.77 6.59 20.61
N SER A 370 -8.56 7.84 20.21
CA SER A 370 -9.12 9.02 20.87
C SER A 370 -9.57 10.10 19.88
N GLU A 371 -10.46 10.98 20.35
CA GLU A 371 -10.86 12.16 19.58
C GLU A 371 -9.67 13.10 19.31
N ASP A 372 -8.76 13.27 20.27
CA ASP A 372 -7.55 14.08 20.10
C ASP A 372 -6.65 13.50 19.01
N GLY A 373 -6.51 12.14 18.95
CA GLY A 373 -5.77 11.46 17.89
C GLY A 373 -6.39 11.69 16.52
N THR A 374 -7.69 11.52 16.36
CA THR A 374 -8.38 11.73 15.08
C THR A 374 -8.38 13.21 14.67
N LYS A 375 -8.53 14.13 15.59
CA LYS A 375 -8.43 15.57 15.34
C LYS A 375 -7.03 15.96 14.83
N LEU A 376 -5.99 15.48 15.51
CA LEU A 376 -4.60 15.73 15.08
C LEU A 376 -4.31 15.12 13.72
N ALA A 377 -4.84 13.93 13.42
CA ALA A 377 -4.73 13.28 12.11
C ALA A 377 -5.31 14.15 11.00
N SER A 378 -6.52 14.68 11.22
CA SER A 378 -7.16 15.60 10.28
C SER A 378 -6.35 16.89 10.09
N GLN A 379 -5.84 17.50 11.17
CA GLN A 379 -5.02 18.71 11.13
C GLN A 379 -3.74 18.52 10.33
N ILE A 380 -3.03 17.41 10.57
CA ILE A 380 -1.77 17.12 9.87
C ILE A 380 -2.03 16.87 8.39
N MET A 381 -3.07 16.08 8.06
CA MET A 381 -3.32 15.76 6.66
C MET A 381 -3.86 16.96 5.88
N GLU A 382 -4.72 17.80 6.50
CA GLU A 382 -5.15 19.09 5.94
C GLU A 382 -3.94 19.97 5.61
N PHE A 383 -3.00 20.09 6.55
CA PHE A 383 -1.81 20.91 6.37
C PHE A 383 -0.90 20.38 5.25
N ILE A 384 -0.69 19.04 5.20
CA ILE A 384 0.09 18.41 4.13
C ILE A 384 -0.58 18.61 2.78
N ASP A 385 -1.90 18.41 2.69
CA ASP A 385 -2.62 18.61 1.43
C ASP A 385 -2.54 20.05 0.95
N TYR A 386 -2.74 21.02 1.84
CA TYR A 386 -2.59 22.45 1.52
C TYR A 386 -1.18 22.77 1.01
N GLN A 387 -0.12 22.40 1.76
CA GLN A 387 1.27 22.69 1.37
C GLN A 387 1.67 21.98 0.07
N SER A 388 1.10 20.79 -0.18
CA SER A 388 1.31 20.06 -1.43
C SER A 388 0.74 20.80 -2.64
N LYS A 389 -0.46 21.42 -2.51
CA LYS A 389 -1.07 22.25 -3.54
C LYS A 389 -0.28 23.54 -3.77
N VAL A 390 0.16 24.20 -2.69
CA VAL A 390 1.05 25.37 -2.79
C VAL A 390 2.26 25.04 -3.65
N LYS A 391 2.98 23.94 -3.34
CA LYS A 391 4.17 23.56 -4.13
C LYS A 391 3.84 23.14 -5.55
N SER A 392 2.74 22.43 -5.76
CA SER A 392 2.29 22.05 -7.11
C SER A 392 1.94 23.26 -7.98
N ILE A 393 1.41 24.34 -7.39
CA ILE A 393 1.20 25.63 -8.07
C ILE A 393 2.54 26.32 -8.37
N GLU A 394 3.50 26.33 -7.43
CA GLU A 394 4.85 26.83 -7.67
C GLU A 394 5.50 26.13 -8.86
N LEU A 395 5.46 24.79 -8.88
CA LEU A 395 5.97 23.99 -10.01
C LEU A 395 5.21 24.27 -11.31
N SER A 396 3.91 24.58 -11.25
CA SER A 396 3.14 24.97 -12.43
C SER A 396 3.61 26.30 -13.03
N LYS A 397 3.99 27.28 -12.20
CA LYS A 397 4.56 28.55 -12.66
C LYS A 397 5.91 28.34 -13.38
N GLU A 398 6.72 27.41 -12.93
CA GLU A 398 8.06 27.11 -13.48
C GLU A 398 8.03 26.18 -14.69
N ARG A 399 7.15 25.16 -14.67
CA ARG A 399 7.19 23.98 -15.56
C ARG A 399 5.93 23.78 -16.38
N GLY A 400 4.92 24.65 -16.18
CA GLY A 400 3.59 24.51 -16.78
C GLY A 400 2.68 23.56 -15.99
N ARG A 401 1.37 23.76 -16.15
CA ARG A 401 0.33 22.92 -15.56
C ARG A 401 0.30 21.53 -16.19
N PHE A 402 -0.41 20.56 -15.57
CA PHE A 402 -0.59 19.23 -16.15
C PHE A 402 -1.41 19.30 -17.47
N GLY A 403 -1.15 18.36 -18.40
CA GLY A 403 -1.67 18.42 -19.77
C GLY A 403 -3.19 18.41 -19.87
N ASN A 404 -3.85 17.53 -19.09
CA ASN A 404 -5.30 17.37 -19.06
C ASN A 404 -5.98 18.35 -18.08
N PHE A 405 -5.38 19.52 -17.83
CA PHE A 405 -5.95 20.53 -16.94
C PHE A 405 -7.31 21.06 -17.44
N LYS A 406 -7.44 21.27 -18.77
CA LYS A 406 -8.69 21.73 -19.35
C LYS A 406 -9.76 20.64 -19.22
N GLY A 407 -10.88 20.99 -18.58
CA GLY A 407 -11.96 20.06 -18.27
C GLY A 407 -11.70 19.17 -17.04
N SER A 408 -10.63 19.45 -16.29
CA SER A 408 -10.42 18.87 -14.96
C SER A 408 -11.29 19.56 -13.91
N VAL A 409 -11.32 19.01 -12.70
CA VAL A 409 -12.02 19.65 -11.56
C VAL A 409 -11.44 21.03 -11.21
N TYR A 410 -10.21 21.32 -11.62
CA TYR A 410 -9.54 22.60 -11.39
C TYR A 410 -9.80 23.63 -12.48
N ASP A 411 -10.50 23.30 -13.57
CA ASP A 411 -10.74 24.19 -14.70
C ASP A 411 -12.01 25.03 -14.49
N GLY A 412 -11.92 26.03 -13.65
CA GLY A 412 -13.02 26.98 -13.40
C GLY A 412 -13.97 26.55 -12.27
N VAL A 413 -15.27 26.59 -12.56
CA VAL A 413 -16.31 26.28 -11.59
C VAL A 413 -16.56 24.77 -11.57
N PHE A 414 -16.51 24.17 -10.38
CA PHE A 414 -16.73 22.73 -10.18
C PHE A 414 -18.21 22.40 -9.90
N LYS A 415 -18.71 22.81 -8.72
CA LYS A 415 -20.10 22.57 -8.30
C LYS A 415 -20.62 23.76 -7.50
N ASP A 416 -21.95 23.96 -7.51
CA ASP A 416 -22.65 24.98 -6.74
C ASP A 416 -22.10 26.40 -6.93
N GLY A 417 -21.57 26.69 -8.13
CA GLY A 417 -20.95 27.98 -8.45
C GLY A 417 -19.56 28.19 -7.84
N LYS A 418 -18.97 27.16 -7.23
CA LYS A 418 -17.68 27.22 -6.52
C LYS A 418 -16.57 26.47 -7.25
N PRO A 419 -15.30 26.92 -7.15
CA PRO A 419 -14.12 26.14 -7.55
C PRO A 419 -13.94 24.88 -6.69
N PHE A 420 -13.06 23.99 -7.13
CA PHE A 420 -12.97 22.64 -6.55
C PHE A 420 -12.51 22.61 -5.08
N LEU A 421 -11.44 23.28 -4.72
CA LEU A 421 -10.91 23.24 -3.35
C LEU A 421 -11.86 23.93 -2.36
N THR A 422 -12.39 25.08 -2.75
CA THR A 422 -13.43 25.78 -1.98
C THR A 422 -14.65 24.87 -1.76
N TYR A 423 -15.16 24.22 -2.81
CA TYR A 423 -16.29 23.30 -2.70
C TYR A 423 -15.97 22.10 -1.80
N LYS A 424 -14.79 21.52 -1.97
CA LYS A 424 -14.37 20.30 -1.25
C LYS A 424 -14.20 20.56 0.25
N TYR A 425 -13.63 21.70 0.64
CA TYR A 425 -13.16 21.94 2.01
C TYR A 425 -13.95 22.98 2.80
N GLU A 426 -14.87 23.74 2.18
CA GLU A 426 -15.69 24.75 2.88
C GLU A 426 -16.37 24.16 4.13
N GLY A 427 -16.18 24.80 5.27
CA GLY A 427 -16.73 24.37 6.55
C GLY A 427 -16.16 23.05 7.12
N LYS A 428 -15.07 22.53 6.55
CA LYS A 428 -14.44 21.28 6.96
C LYS A 428 -13.03 21.46 7.55
N SER A 429 -12.64 22.71 7.85
CA SER A 429 -11.33 22.99 8.43
C SER A 429 -11.11 22.22 9.72
N ALA A 430 -9.95 21.61 9.84
CA ALA A 430 -9.47 20.98 11.09
C ALA A 430 -8.87 22.03 12.07
N GLY A 431 -8.91 23.32 11.71
CA GLY A 431 -8.52 24.45 12.56
C GLY A 431 -7.13 25.02 12.30
N ILE A 432 -6.46 24.62 11.20
CA ILE A 432 -5.15 25.15 10.78
C ILE A 432 -5.26 25.90 9.46
N ILE A 433 -5.92 25.30 8.47
CA ILE A 433 -6.16 25.94 7.16
C ILE A 433 -7.58 26.49 7.15
N THR A 434 -7.74 27.79 6.83
CA THR A 434 -9.05 28.42 6.80
C THR A 434 -9.72 28.30 5.43
N ASP A 435 -11.03 28.56 5.38
CA ASP A 435 -11.77 28.55 4.11
C ASP A 435 -11.22 29.62 3.14
N GLU A 436 -10.76 30.76 3.65
CA GLU A 436 -10.14 31.82 2.84
C GLU A 436 -8.81 31.36 2.23
N MET A 437 -8.01 30.56 2.96
CA MET A 437 -6.76 29.99 2.44
C MET A 437 -7.03 29.04 1.27
N TRP A 438 -8.06 28.20 1.34
CA TRP A 438 -8.47 27.33 0.23
C TRP A 438 -8.98 28.14 -0.96
N ALA A 439 -9.76 29.19 -0.72
CA ALA A 439 -10.24 30.09 -1.77
C ALA A 439 -9.08 30.84 -2.47
N ASP A 440 -8.04 31.25 -1.73
CA ASP A 440 -6.83 31.85 -2.32
C ASP A 440 -6.08 30.85 -3.21
N LEU A 441 -5.98 29.58 -2.80
CA LEU A 441 -5.39 28.55 -3.66
C LEU A 441 -6.17 28.35 -4.95
N ASP A 442 -7.51 28.31 -4.91
CA ASP A 442 -8.34 28.24 -6.10
C ASP A 442 -8.10 29.45 -7.03
N ALA A 443 -7.97 30.66 -6.48
CA ALA A 443 -7.63 31.84 -7.25
C ALA A 443 -6.23 31.75 -7.90
N GLN A 444 -5.26 31.18 -7.19
CA GLN A 444 -3.92 30.94 -7.75
C GLN A 444 -3.95 29.85 -8.83
N ILE A 445 -4.73 28.77 -8.65
CA ILE A 445 -4.91 27.71 -9.65
C ILE A 445 -5.57 28.28 -10.92
N ALA A 446 -6.59 29.11 -10.78
CA ALA A 446 -7.24 29.76 -11.92
C ALA A 446 -6.25 30.62 -12.73
N LYS A 447 -5.28 31.26 -12.06
CA LYS A 447 -4.29 32.14 -12.71
C LYS A 447 -3.09 31.37 -13.29
N PHE A 448 -2.56 30.40 -12.58
CA PHE A 448 -1.28 29.73 -12.90
C PHE A 448 -1.42 28.26 -13.28
N GLY A 449 -2.60 27.66 -13.05
CA GLY A 449 -2.78 26.22 -13.08
C GLY A 449 -2.16 25.49 -11.90
N ILE A 450 -2.27 24.17 -11.89
CA ILE A 450 -1.61 23.27 -10.94
C ILE A 450 -0.81 22.22 -11.71
N ARG A 451 0.36 21.79 -11.20
CA ARG A 451 1.28 20.87 -11.88
C ARG A 451 0.82 19.42 -11.85
N ASN A 452 0.17 19.00 -10.77
CA ASN A 452 -0.19 17.62 -10.50
C ASN A 452 -1.70 17.48 -10.31
N ALA A 453 -2.35 16.54 -10.98
CA ALA A 453 -3.80 16.34 -10.86
C ALA A 453 -4.19 15.78 -9.47
N THR A 454 -3.32 14.97 -8.84
CA THR A 454 -3.40 14.59 -7.42
C THR A 454 -2.03 14.73 -6.79
N THR A 455 -1.98 14.99 -5.48
CA THR A 455 -0.73 15.16 -4.74
C THR A 455 -0.58 14.22 -3.56
N THR A 456 -1.69 13.74 -2.97
CA THR A 456 -1.68 13.00 -1.70
C THR A 456 -2.30 11.61 -1.79
N CYS A 457 -1.72 10.65 -1.04
CA CYS A 457 -2.29 9.33 -0.77
C CYS A 457 -1.64 8.71 0.47
N ILE A 458 -2.31 7.80 1.16
CA ILE A 458 -1.73 7.09 2.30
C ILE A 458 -1.45 5.64 1.93
N ALA A 459 -0.17 5.33 1.71
CA ALA A 459 0.31 3.99 1.40
C ALA A 459 0.65 3.18 2.67
N PRO A 460 0.71 1.83 2.60
CA PRO A 460 1.04 0.99 3.75
C PRO A 460 2.46 1.19 4.30
N THR A 461 3.40 1.61 3.48
CA THR A 461 4.83 1.87 3.79
C THR A 461 5.62 0.69 4.37
N GLY A 462 5.15 -0.55 4.24
CA GLY A 462 5.65 -1.72 4.94
C GLY A 462 7.18 -1.90 4.97
N THR A 463 7.87 -1.67 3.84
CA THR A 463 9.34 -1.81 3.77
C THR A 463 10.07 -0.48 4.00
N ILE A 464 9.55 0.63 3.46
CA ILE A 464 10.22 1.93 3.59
C ILE A 464 10.18 2.46 5.03
N SER A 465 9.15 2.14 5.80
CA SER A 465 9.10 2.47 7.23
C SER A 465 10.18 1.73 8.04
N MET A 466 10.48 0.46 7.69
CA MET A 466 11.59 -0.26 8.32
C MET A 466 12.95 0.41 8.04
N ILE A 467 13.16 0.92 6.82
CA ILE A 467 14.38 1.68 6.46
C ILE A 467 14.43 2.98 7.25
N ALA A 468 13.30 3.66 7.39
CA ALA A 468 13.20 4.93 8.12
C ALA A 468 13.23 4.75 9.65
N GLY A 469 13.06 3.54 10.17
CA GLY A 469 12.89 3.28 11.60
C GLY A 469 11.63 3.92 12.15
N ALA A 470 10.50 3.75 11.43
CA ALA A 470 9.22 4.35 11.73
C ALA A 470 8.10 3.29 11.72
N SER A 471 6.99 3.59 12.39
CA SER A 471 5.74 2.82 12.25
C SER A 471 5.16 2.93 10.84
N GLY A 472 4.45 1.91 10.38
CA GLY A 472 3.91 1.85 9.02
C GLY A 472 2.68 2.73 8.82
N GLY A 473 2.69 3.58 7.78
CA GLY A 473 1.55 4.39 7.37
C GLY A 473 0.86 5.11 8.52
N VAL A 474 -0.44 4.93 8.59
CA VAL A 474 -1.32 5.43 9.66
C VAL A 474 -1.86 4.30 10.53
N GLU A 475 -1.23 3.12 10.47
CA GLU A 475 -1.61 1.99 11.31
C GLU A 475 -1.18 2.19 12.76
N PRO A 476 -1.93 1.64 13.73
CA PRO A 476 -1.40 1.46 15.08
C PRO A 476 -0.27 0.42 15.06
N LEU A 477 0.56 0.37 16.08
CA LEU A 477 1.57 -0.67 16.17
C LEU A 477 0.91 -2.05 16.31
N PHE A 478 1.42 -3.04 15.57
CA PHE A 478 0.94 -4.42 15.70
C PHE A 478 1.26 -5.01 17.08
N GLY A 479 2.41 -4.64 17.63
CA GLY A 479 2.85 -4.98 18.98
C GLY A 479 4.00 -4.08 19.41
N LEU A 480 4.23 -3.99 20.72
CA LEU A 480 5.28 -3.18 21.32
C LEU A 480 6.59 -3.95 21.49
N VAL A 481 6.48 -5.26 21.63
CA VAL A 481 7.61 -6.18 21.82
C VAL A 481 7.40 -7.39 20.93
N PHE A 482 8.42 -7.78 20.18
CA PHE A 482 8.42 -8.95 19.31
C PHE A 482 9.53 -9.90 19.69
N ILE A 483 9.26 -11.19 19.58
CA ILE A 483 10.27 -12.23 19.63
C ILE A 483 10.59 -12.62 18.18
N ARG A 484 11.87 -12.51 17.80
CA ARG A 484 12.36 -13.00 16.51
C ARG A 484 13.30 -14.15 16.74
N ASP A 485 13.03 -15.26 16.07
CA ASP A 485 14.00 -16.32 15.89
C ASP A 485 15.04 -15.82 14.87
N VAL A 486 16.26 -15.58 15.34
CA VAL A 486 17.39 -15.21 14.50
C VAL A 486 18.13 -16.49 14.17
N MET A 487 18.60 -16.65 12.92
CA MET A 487 19.38 -17.78 12.45
C MET A 487 20.26 -18.36 13.58
N ASP A 488 20.22 -19.68 13.77
CA ASP A 488 20.91 -20.49 14.79
C ASP A 488 20.15 -20.70 16.12
N GLY A 489 18.82 -20.49 16.14
CA GLY A 489 18.01 -20.72 17.34
C GLY A 489 18.24 -19.69 18.45
N THR A 490 18.86 -18.56 18.15
CA THR A 490 18.98 -17.43 19.09
C THR A 490 17.70 -16.61 19.03
N ILE A 491 17.00 -16.55 20.13
CA ILE A 491 15.80 -15.72 20.30
C ILE A 491 16.25 -14.28 20.63
N MET A 492 15.89 -13.33 19.77
CA MET A 492 16.11 -11.89 20.04
C MET A 492 14.78 -11.21 20.30
N MET A 493 14.74 -10.44 21.37
CA MET A 493 13.62 -9.58 21.71
C MET A 493 13.83 -8.21 21.07
N GLU A 494 12.89 -7.76 20.23
CA GLU A 494 12.87 -6.45 19.59
C GLU A 494 11.78 -5.60 20.25
N ILE A 495 12.18 -4.58 20.99
CA ILE A 495 11.29 -3.69 21.72
C ILE A 495 11.15 -2.39 20.93
N ASN A 496 9.93 -1.84 20.83
CA ASN A 496 9.75 -0.51 20.28
C ASN A 496 10.56 0.51 21.08
N PRO A 497 11.47 1.28 20.46
CA PRO A 497 12.41 2.12 21.19
C PRO A 497 11.74 3.27 21.97
N ILE A 498 10.57 3.76 21.51
CA ILE A 498 9.83 4.81 22.20
C ILE A 498 9.23 4.24 23.50
N PHE A 499 8.65 3.03 23.41
CA PHE A 499 8.12 2.34 24.56
C PHE A 499 9.22 1.97 25.57
N GLU A 500 10.35 1.43 25.10
CA GLU A 500 11.47 1.08 25.96
C GLU A 500 12.01 2.30 26.71
N GLN A 501 12.23 3.42 26.01
CA GLN A 501 12.69 4.65 26.61
C GLN A 501 11.71 5.16 27.69
N TYR A 502 10.41 5.14 27.35
CA TYR A 502 9.36 5.55 28.28
C TYR A 502 9.32 4.65 29.54
N ALA A 503 9.35 3.32 29.35
CA ALA A 503 9.30 2.36 30.45
C ALA A 503 10.49 2.48 31.39
N ARG A 504 11.71 2.66 30.85
CA ARG A 504 12.92 2.89 31.64
C ARG A 504 12.86 4.19 32.43
N LYS A 505 12.42 5.28 31.81
CA LYS A 505 12.30 6.59 32.45
C LYS A 505 11.28 6.59 33.58
N HIS A 506 10.15 5.91 33.39
CA HIS A 506 9.06 5.83 34.39
C HIS A 506 9.20 4.67 35.37
N GLY A 507 10.31 3.92 35.30
CA GLY A 507 10.71 2.94 36.32
C GLY A 507 9.94 1.62 36.33
N PHE A 508 9.23 1.26 35.23
CA PHE A 508 8.51 -0.01 35.15
C PHE A 508 9.11 -1.02 34.14
N TYR A 509 10.28 -0.72 33.58
CA TYR A 509 10.96 -1.66 32.67
C TYR A 509 11.51 -2.86 33.46
N SER A 510 11.19 -4.08 33.00
CA SER A 510 11.90 -5.31 33.38
C SER A 510 11.86 -6.30 32.21
N ASP A 511 12.85 -7.21 32.14
CA ASP A 511 12.91 -8.22 31.09
C ASP A 511 11.72 -9.20 31.18
N GLU A 512 11.23 -9.49 32.40
CA GLU A 512 10.05 -10.30 32.64
C GLU A 512 8.80 -9.64 32.07
N LEU A 513 8.63 -8.33 32.28
CA LEU A 513 7.51 -7.57 31.73
C LEU A 513 7.59 -7.54 30.19
N MET A 514 8.77 -7.29 29.61
CA MET A 514 8.95 -7.30 28.16
C MET A 514 8.61 -8.67 27.56
N LYS A 515 9.03 -9.74 28.20
CA LYS A 515 8.67 -11.10 27.79
C LYS A 515 7.16 -11.36 27.88
N LYS A 516 6.50 -10.88 28.92
CA LYS A 516 5.04 -10.99 29.08
C LYS A 516 4.31 -10.22 27.95
N ILE A 517 4.74 -8.99 27.65
CA ILE A 517 4.17 -8.17 26.59
C ILE A 517 4.38 -8.83 25.20
N SER A 518 5.53 -9.49 24.97
CA SER A 518 5.78 -10.18 23.70
C SER A 518 4.84 -11.36 23.44
N ILE A 519 4.38 -12.01 24.49
CA ILE A 519 3.42 -13.13 24.45
C ILE A 519 1.99 -12.61 24.30
N ASP A 520 1.61 -11.63 25.11
CA ASP A 520 0.25 -11.08 25.14
C ASP A 520 -0.01 -10.10 23.97
N GLY A 521 1.05 -9.53 23.37
CA GLY A 521 0.98 -8.55 22.27
C GLY A 521 0.51 -7.16 22.70
N THR A 522 0.12 -6.98 23.95
CA THR A 522 -0.47 -5.75 24.49
C THR A 522 0.00 -5.46 25.91
N VAL A 523 -0.05 -4.19 26.30
CA VAL A 523 0.17 -3.73 27.68
C VAL A 523 -1.12 -3.65 28.48
N ALA A 524 -2.28 -3.79 27.85
CA ALA A 524 -3.60 -3.55 28.45
C ALA A 524 -3.83 -4.39 29.73
N HIS A 525 -3.33 -5.63 29.74
CA HIS A 525 -3.52 -6.58 30.84
C HIS A 525 -2.33 -6.68 31.81
N CYS A 526 -1.30 -5.83 31.65
CA CYS A 526 -0.13 -5.83 32.49
C CYS A 526 -0.34 -4.92 33.71
N SER A 527 -0.44 -5.51 34.92
CA SER A 527 -0.62 -4.75 36.17
C SER A 527 0.58 -3.87 36.53
N GLU A 528 1.75 -4.22 36.03
CA GLU A 528 3.01 -3.53 36.20
C GLU A 528 3.11 -2.22 35.41
N VAL A 529 2.27 -2.07 34.36
CA VAL A 529 2.27 -0.89 33.48
C VAL A 529 1.27 0.14 34.03
N PRO A 530 1.69 1.41 34.23
CA PRO A 530 0.80 2.48 34.68
C PRO A 530 -0.38 2.69 33.70
N GLU A 531 -1.56 3.02 34.23
CA GLU A 531 -2.78 3.23 33.41
C GLU A 531 -2.63 4.33 32.36
N GLU A 532 -1.83 5.36 32.61
CA GLU A 532 -1.52 6.40 31.64
C GLU A 532 -0.72 5.84 30.47
N ALA A 533 0.27 5.00 30.75
CA ALA A 533 1.06 4.34 29.69
C ALA A 533 0.20 3.38 28.86
N LYS A 534 -0.74 2.64 29.48
CA LYS A 534 -1.67 1.77 28.73
C LYS A 534 -2.53 2.52 27.72
N LYS A 535 -2.91 3.77 28.04
CA LYS A 535 -3.68 4.62 27.10
C LYS A 535 -2.86 5.07 25.89
N ILE A 536 -1.56 5.30 26.07
CA ILE A 536 -0.67 5.81 25.03
C ILE A 536 -0.15 4.67 24.15
N PHE A 537 0.26 3.56 24.76
CA PHE A 537 0.92 2.45 24.09
C PHE A 537 -0.07 1.35 23.68
N VAL A 538 -1.04 1.71 22.83
CA VAL A 538 -2.09 0.80 22.33
C VAL A 538 -1.56 -0.01 21.14
N ALA A 539 -1.78 -1.33 21.15
CA ALA A 539 -1.53 -2.20 20.02
C ALA A 539 -2.75 -2.29 19.08
N ALA A 540 -2.56 -2.80 17.88
CA ALA A 540 -3.62 -2.84 16.85
C ALA A 540 -4.88 -3.61 17.31
N HIS A 541 -4.71 -4.65 18.13
CA HIS A 541 -5.82 -5.44 18.66
C HIS A 541 -6.55 -4.75 19.84
N ASP A 542 -5.93 -3.75 20.47
CA ASP A 542 -6.56 -2.95 21.54
C ASP A 542 -7.47 -1.86 20.97
N VAL A 543 -7.35 -1.56 19.66
CA VAL A 543 -8.13 -0.52 18.98
C VAL A 543 -9.43 -1.12 18.46
N SER A 544 -10.57 -0.61 18.91
CA SER A 544 -11.87 -1.09 18.40
C SER A 544 -12.04 -0.76 16.91
N PRO A 545 -12.85 -1.54 16.17
CA PRO A 545 -13.15 -1.29 14.76
C PRO A 545 -13.64 0.13 14.48
N TYR A 546 -14.42 0.71 15.40
CA TYR A 546 -14.89 2.10 15.33
C TYR A 546 -13.73 3.08 15.20
N TRP A 547 -12.70 2.97 16.05
CA TRP A 547 -11.55 3.88 16.02
C TRP A 547 -10.64 3.65 14.82
N HIS A 548 -10.53 2.41 14.33
CA HIS A 548 -9.85 2.14 13.08
C HIS A 548 -10.48 2.90 11.90
N VAL A 549 -11.83 2.84 11.77
CA VAL A 549 -12.55 3.55 10.72
C VAL A 549 -12.49 5.06 10.90
N LYS A 550 -12.65 5.57 12.14
CA LYS A 550 -12.57 7.02 12.43
C LYS A 550 -11.20 7.59 12.12
N MET A 551 -10.12 6.87 12.46
CA MET A 551 -8.76 7.28 12.11
C MET A 551 -8.55 7.31 10.59
N GLN A 552 -9.01 6.29 9.86
CA GLN A 552 -8.95 6.28 8.39
C GLN A 552 -9.72 7.46 7.81
N ALA A 553 -10.91 7.76 8.34
CA ALA A 553 -11.76 8.86 7.88
C ALA A 553 -11.10 10.23 8.10
N ALA A 554 -10.44 10.42 9.24
CA ALA A 554 -9.72 11.66 9.55
C ALA A 554 -8.62 11.96 8.51
N PHE A 555 -7.87 10.95 8.08
CA PHE A 555 -6.89 11.09 7.00
C PHE A 555 -7.55 11.21 5.62
N GLN A 556 -8.60 10.42 5.32
CA GLN A 556 -9.25 10.41 4.01
C GLN A 556 -9.89 11.76 3.67
N LEU A 557 -10.38 12.50 4.65
CA LEU A 557 -11.03 13.81 4.44
C LEU A 557 -10.13 14.78 3.65
N HIS A 558 -8.81 14.71 3.88
CA HIS A 558 -7.82 15.58 3.27
C HIS A 558 -6.82 14.83 2.36
N THR A 559 -7.20 13.67 1.84
CA THR A 559 -6.39 12.88 0.91
C THR A 559 -7.04 12.86 -0.48
N ASP A 560 -6.29 13.24 -1.53
CA ASP A 560 -6.81 13.22 -2.91
C ASP A 560 -7.15 11.81 -3.39
N ASN A 561 -6.21 10.89 -3.23
CA ASN A 561 -6.40 9.47 -3.57
C ASN A 561 -7.14 8.75 -2.42
N ALA A 562 -6.68 7.59 -2.02
CA ALA A 562 -7.30 6.84 -0.92
C ALA A 562 -6.31 6.58 0.22
N VAL A 563 -6.79 5.97 1.29
CA VAL A 563 -6.03 5.61 2.48
C VAL A 563 -6.00 4.11 2.63
N SER A 564 -4.81 3.52 2.54
CA SER A 564 -4.60 2.11 2.86
C SER A 564 -4.54 1.95 4.37
N LYS A 565 -5.55 1.29 4.92
CA LYS A 565 -5.63 0.97 6.34
C LYS A 565 -6.43 -0.32 6.55
N THR A 566 -5.98 -1.12 7.51
CA THR A 566 -6.65 -2.34 7.93
C THR A 566 -7.43 -2.12 9.21
N VAL A 567 -8.68 -2.56 9.23
CA VAL A 567 -9.45 -2.74 10.47
C VAL A 567 -9.08 -4.12 11.02
N ASN A 568 -8.33 -4.13 12.12
CA ASN A 568 -7.90 -5.37 12.76
C ASN A 568 -8.96 -5.82 13.76
N PHE A 569 -9.46 -7.04 13.59
CA PHE A 569 -10.42 -7.67 14.48
C PHE A 569 -9.75 -8.75 15.32
N GLU A 570 -10.21 -8.90 16.54
CA GLU A 570 -9.89 -10.06 17.36
C GLU A 570 -10.49 -11.35 16.74
N GLU A 571 -9.99 -12.50 17.18
CA GLU A 571 -10.44 -13.81 16.70
C GLU A 571 -11.94 -14.07 16.93
N ASN A 572 -12.48 -13.57 18.05
CA ASN A 572 -13.87 -13.70 18.48
C ASN A 572 -14.84 -12.71 17.82
N ALA A 573 -14.35 -11.78 16.97
CA ALA A 573 -15.20 -10.82 16.27
C ALA A 573 -16.28 -11.50 15.45
N THR A 574 -17.46 -10.92 15.45
CA THR A 574 -18.64 -11.43 14.77
C THR A 574 -18.74 -10.92 13.33
N ARG A 575 -19.60 -11.54 12.52
CA ARG A 575 -19.96 -11.02 11.19
C ARG A 575 -20.60 -9.64 11.28
N GLN A 576 -21.36 -9.37 12.35
CA GLN A 576 -22.00 -8.09 12.56
C GLN A 576 -20.98 -6.97 12.75
N ASP A 577 -19.87 -7.23 13.47
CA ASP A 577 -18.79 -6.24 13.64
C ASP A 577 -18.15 -5.86 12.30
N VAL A 578 -18.00 -6.83 11.38
CA VAL A 578 -17.50 -6.56 10.02
C VAL A 578 -18.53 -5.76 9.21
N ALA A 579 -19.83 -6.13 9.30
CA ALA A 579 -20.91 -5.41 8.62
C ALA A 579 -21.00 -3.95 9.08
N ASP A 580 -20.96 -3.73 10.40
CA ASP A 580 -21.01 -2.38 11.00
C ASP A 580 -19.81 -1.52 10.57
N SER A 581 -18.62 -2.13 10.46
CA SER A 581 -17.42 -1.44 9.97
C SER A 581 -17.56 -1.01 8.51
N TYR A 582 -18.15 -1.83 7.65
CA TYR A 582 -18.40 -1.49 6.25
C TYR A 582 -19.43 -0.36 6.11
N LEU A 583 -20.50 -0.41 6.88
CA LEU A 583 -21.53 0.65 6.90
C LEU A 583 -20.93 1.97 7.43
N LEU A 584 -20.19 1.91 8.53
CA LEU A 584 -19.50 3.08 9.11
C LEU A 584 -18.50 3.70 8.13
N ALA A 585 -17.77 2.87 7.37
CA ALA A 585 -16.86 3.33 6.34
C ALA A 585 -17.57 4.13 5.23
N TYR A 586 -18.69 3.61 4.74
CA TYR A 586 -19.53 4.30 3.74
C TYR A 586 -20.06 5.64 4.27
N GLU A 587 -20.60 5.65 5.50
CA GLU A 587 -21.12 6.85 6.16
C GLU A 587 -20.07 7.93 6.40
N ASN A 588 -18.82 7.53 6.62
CA ASN A 588 -17.68 8.46 6.78
C ASN A 588 -16.97 8.78 5.45
N ASN A 589 -17.58 8.52 4.30
CA ASN A 589 -17.05 8.83 2.97
C ASN A 589 -15.68 8.23 2.66
N LEU A 590 -15.35 7.07 3.20
CA LEU A 590 -14.16 6.35 2.80
C LEU A 590 -14.26 5.90 1.34
N LYS A 591 -13.11 5.79 0.67
CA LYS A 591 -13.03 5.28 -0.72
C LYS A 591 -12.89 3.77 -0.78
N GLY A 592 -12.49 3.14 0.31
CA GLY A 592 -12.37 1.70 0.44
C GLY A 592 -12.05 1.31 1.87
N ILE A 593 -12.21 0.03 2.17
CA ILE A 593 -11.94 -0.53 3.50
C ILE A 593 -11.45 -1.97 3.37
N THR A 594 -10.43 -2.30 4.14
CA THR A 594 -9.86 -3.64 4.27
C THR A 594 -10.02 -4.10 5.72
N VAL A 595 -10.45 -5.35 5.90
CA VAL A 595 -10.59 -5.95 7.21
C VAL A 595 -9.67 -7.16 7.34
N TYR A 596 -9.20 -7.43 8.55
CA TYR A 596 -8.44 -8.61 8.88
C TYR A 596 -8.82 -9.11 10.26
N ARG A 597 -9.31 -10.35 10.36
CA ARG A 597 -9.60 -11.00 11.63
C ARG A 597 -8.45 -11.93 12.01
N ASN A 598 -8.01 -11.82 13.27
CA ASN A 598 -6.93 -12.67 13.79
C ASN A 598 -7.26 -14.15 13.60
N ASN A 599 -6.26 -14.97 13.25
CA ASN A 599 -6.38 -16.39 12.96
C ASN A 599 -7.35 -16.77 11.81
N SER A 600 -7.74 -15.83 10.95
CA SER A 600 -8.61 -16.11 9.79
C SER A 600 -7.87 -16.73 8.60
N ARG A 601 -6.53 -16.70 8.56
CA ARG A 601 -5.69 -17.32 7.52
C ARG A 601 -4.71 -18.32 8.14
N GLN A 602 -4.41 -19.40 7.42
CA GLN A 602 -3.47 -20.45 7.85
C GLN A 602 -2.02 -19.94 8.01
N PHE A 603 -1.61 -18.92 7.22
CA PHE A 603 -0.30 -18.30 7.29
C PHE A 603 -0.47 -16.82 7.63
N GLN A 604 -0.02 -16.43 8.80
CA GLN A 604 -0.01 -15.04 9.25
C GLN A 604 1.39 -14.44 9.05
N PRO A 605 1.52 -13.24 8.47
CA PRO A 605 2.82 -12.59 8.27
C PRO A 605 3.50 -12.13 9.57
N MET A 606 2.73 -11.96 10.65
CA MET A 606 3.20 -11.67 12.01
C MET A 606 2.41 -12.51 13.02
N ASN A 607 3.10 -13.25 13.86
CA ASN A 607 2.50 -14.04 14.93
C ASN A 607 2.94 -13.50 16.29
N LEU A 608 1.99 -13.36 17.21
CA LEU A 608 2.25 -13.37 18.64
C LEU A 608 2.44 -14.83 19.06
N GLU A 609 3.30 -15.12 20.01
CA GLU A 609 3.54 -16.47 20.47
C GLU A 609 2.23 -17.08 21.02
N LYS A 610 1.82 -18.26 20.51
CA LYS A 610 0.64 -18.96 21.05
C LYS A 610 0.93 -19.48 22.44
N LYS A 611 0.00 -19.29 23.38
CA LYS A 611 -0.09 -20.05 24.63
C LYS A 611 -0.45 -21.50 24.31
N ASP A 612 0.49 -22.31 23.81
CA ASP A 612 0.32 -23.75 23.78
C ASP A 612 0.92 -24.34 25.07
N ASP A 613 0.05 -24.93 25.91
CA ASP A 613 0.38 -25.76 27.08
C ASP A 613 1.07 -27.06 26.63
N LYS A 614 2.14 -26.98 25.87
CA LYS A 614 3.01 -28.13 25.63
C LYS A 614 4.37 -27.88 26.27
N LYS A 615 4.61 -28.67 27.34
CA LYS A 615 5.90 -28.77 28.00
C LYS A 615 7.04 -28.69 26.98
N MET A 616 7.95 -27.72 27.21
CA MET A 616 9.22 -27.69 26.49
C MET A 616 9.89 -29.08 26.57
N PRO A 617 10.31 -29.67 25.46
CA PRO A 617 11.15 -30.83 25.52
C PRO A 617 12.48 -30.46 26.18
N GLU A 618 12.89 -31.21 27.20
CA GLU A 618 14.24 -31.13 27.76
C GLU A 618 15.25 -31.28 26.63
N ILE A 619 16.12 -30.28 26.48
CA ILE A 619 17.24 -30.33 25.55
C ILE A 619 18.23 -31.34 26.08
N LYS A 620 18.14 -32.58 25.63
CA LYS A 620 19.24 -33.51 25.69
C LYS A 620 20.18 -33.15 24.55
N ALA A 621 21.47 -32.98 24.90
CA ALA A 621 22.53 -32.84 23.92
C ALA A 621 22.38 -33.94 22.86
N ILE A 622 22.18 -33.55 21.61
CA ILE A 622 22.05 -34.47 20.49
C ILE A 622 23.44 -34.59 19.86
N ASP A 623 24.01 -35.78 19.98
CA ASP A 623 25.06 -36.24 19.07
C ASP A 623 24.55 -36.13 17.64
N GLU A 624 25.40 -35.71 16.71
CA GLU A 624 25.07 -35.48 15.29
C GLU A 624 24.25 -36.66 14.73
N PRO A 625 23.02 -36.47 14.26
CA PRO A 625 22.33 -37.50 13.51
C PRO A 625 22.77 -37.41 12.04
N LYS A 626 23.35 -38.51 11.56
CA LYS A 626 23.32 -38.80 10.12
C LYS A 626 21.86 -38.74 9.67
N ALA A 627 21.52 -37.84 8.79
CA ALA A 627 20.20 -37.73 8.19
C ALA A 627 19.91 -39.03 7.40
N GLU A 628 19.04 -39.85 7.91
CA GLU A 628 18.33 -40.86 7.11
C GLU A 628 17.18 -40.16 6.39
N LEU A 629 17.28 -40.07 5.07
CA LEU A 629 16.25 -39.57 4.17
C LEU A 629 15.05 -40.54 4.18
N PRO A 630 13.80 -40.04 4.10
CA PRO A 630 12.65 -40.91 3.89
C PRO A 630 12.82 -41.67 2.57
N GLU A 631 12.62 -42.98 2.60
CA GLU A 631 12.67 -43.86 1.44
C GLU A 631 11.70 -43.38 0.36
N ALA A 632 12.26 -42.88 -0.75
CA ALA A 632 11.50 -42.56 -1.95
C ALA A 632 10.97 -43.89 -2.57
N GLN A 633 9.68 -43.96 -2.84
CA GLN A 633 9.10 -44.99 -3.65
C GLN A 633 9.72 -44.94 -5.05
N HIS A 634 10.58 -45.87 -5.35
CA HIS A 634 11.20 -46.06 -6.67
C HIS A 634 10.16 -46.46 -7.71
N THR A 635 9.86 -45.60 -8.64
CA THR A 635 9.42 -45.97 -10.00
C THR A 635 10.68 -46.11 -10.84
N GLY A 636 10.91 -47.26 -11.40
CA GLY A 636 12.14 -47.86 -11.89
C GLY A 636 12.90 -47.23 -13.06
N GLU A 637 13.07 -45.90 -13.15
CA GLU A 637 14.04 -45.25 -14.03
C GLU A 637 14.84 -44.21 -13.28
N GLU A 638 16.17 -44.39 -13.22
CA GLU A 638 17.08 -43.36 -12.66
C GLU A 638 17.21 -42.18 -13.60
N HIS A 639 16.55 -41.06 -13.28
CA HIS A 639 16.76 -39.80 -14.01
C HIS A 639 18.05 -39.11 -13.53
N LYS A 640 18.96 -38.82 -14.47
CA LYS A 640 20.22 -38.13 -14.19
C LYS A 640 20.08 -36.62 -14.50
N CYS A 641 20.65 -35.78 -13.66
CA CYS A 641 20.69 -34.34 -13.82
C CYS A 641 21.38 -33.96 -15.15
N PRO A 642 20.77 -33.18 -16.04
CA PRO A 642 21.37 -32.76 -17.29
C PRO A 642 22.58 -31.86 -17.12
N GLU A 643 22.74 -31.19 -15.97
CA GLU A 643 23.84 -30.26 -15.74
C GLU A 643 25.07 -30.90 -15.07
N CYS A 644 24.87 -31.87 -14.15
CA CYS A 644 25.99 -32.41 -13.40
C CYS A 644 26.05 -33.95 -13.36
N GLY A 645 25.09 -34.64 -13.99
CA GLY A 645 25.05 -36.14 -14.06
C GLY A 645 24.65 -36.85 -12.75
N ALA A 646 24.41 -36.15 -11.67
CA ALA A 646 23.96 -36.74 -10.39
C ALA A 646 22.52 -37.28 -10.51
N VAL A 647 22.16 -38.27 -9.69
CA VAL A 647 20.78 -38.78 -9.65
C VAL A 647 19.83 -37.70 -9.12
N LEU A 648 18.71 -37.49 -9.81
CA LEU A 648 17.67 -36.54 -9.43
C LEU A 648 16.75 -37.13 -8.37
N GLY A 649 16.50 -36.40 -7.31
CA GLY A 649 15.42 -36.68 -6.37
C GLY A 649 14.07 -36.18 -6.93
N TYR A 650 12.96 -36.89 -6.61
CA TYR A 650 11.61 -36.46 -6.99
C TYR A 650 10.84 -36.04 -5.73
N GLY A 651 10.33 -34.80 -5.71
CA GLY A 651 9.53 -34.31 -4.60
C GLY A 651 8.57 -33.21 -5.09
N GLU A 652 7.35 -33.19 -4.57
CA GLU A 652 6.31 -32.20 -4.87
C GLU A 652 6.01 -32.01 -6.38
N GLY A 653 6.12 -33.09 -7.17
CA GLY A 653 5.85 -33.05 -8.61
C GLY A 653 7.01 -32.58 -9.49
N CYS A 654 8.22 -32.38 -8.93
CA CYS A 654 9.40 -31.92 -9.65
C CYS A 654 10.62 -32.81 -9.38
N PHE A 655 11.53 -32.94 -10.37
CA PHE A 655 12.86 -33.51 -10.19
C PHE A 655 13.83 -32.43 -9.67
N ILE A 656 14.55 -32.70 -8.59
CA ILE A 656 15.50 -31.80 -7.97
C ILE A 656 16.87 -32.43 -7.88
N CYS A 657 17.92 -31.76 -8.35
CA CYS A 657 19.29 -32.17 -8.16
C CYS A 657 19.87 -31.57 -6.86
N LEU A 658 20.11 -32.43 -5.88
CA LEU A 658 20.70 -32.01 -4.60
C LEU A 658 22.18 -31.62 -4.70
N ASN A 659 22.84 -31.92 -5.83
CA ASN A 659 24.25 -31.62 -6.03
C ASN A 659 24.52 -30.24 -6.67
N CYS A 660 23.70 -29.82 -7.65
CA CYS A 660 23.90 -28.54 -8.35
C CYS A 660 22.67 -27.59 -8.27
N GLY A 661 21.59 -28.00 -7.61
CA GLY A 661 20.38 -27.18 -7.48
C GLY A 661 19.47 -27.18 -8.71
N TYR A 662 19.75 -27.96 -9.76
CA TYR A 662 18.87 -28.08 -10.91
C TYR A 662 17.50 -28.59 -10.50
N SER A 663 16.43 -27.95 -10.99
CA SER A 663 15.06 -28.43 -10.83
C SER A 663 14.32 -28.43 -12.16
N GLY A 664 13.66 -29.54 -12.48
CA GLY A 664 12.82 -29.72 -13.67
C GLY A 664 11.48 -30.30 -13.25
N CYS A 665 10.40 -29.61 -13.58
CA CYS A 665 9.03 -30.10 -13.39
C CYS A 665 8.50 -30.68 -14.72
N SER A 666 7.86 -31.83 -14.69
CA SER A 666 7.25 -32.47 -15.85
C SER A 666 5.86 -31.91 -16.16
#